data_e8839f1dba0024d426a61b329b7e3a90
#
_entry.id   e8839f1dba0024d426a61b329b7e3a90
#
_cell.length_a   1.000
_cell.length_b   1.000
_cell.length_c   1.000
_cell.angle_alpha   90.00
_cell.angle_beta   90.00
_cell.angle_gamma   90.00
#
_symmetry.space_group_name_H-M   'P 1'
#
loop_
_entity.id
_entity.type
_entity.pdbx_description
1 polymer ?
#
loop_
_entity_poly.entity_id
_entity_poly.type
_entity_poly.pdbx_seq_one_letter_code
_entity_poly.pdbx_strand_id
1 'polypeptide(L)'
;MKCITKEIAERFLAEEFDIRKYVQIEDAAAEILAKYQWPLNLRGLTSLSEKAAKALAKNQWLLDLCGLTSLSDNVAKALAKHQGMTLILEGLTSLSDQAAKALARYPGSLFLCGLSSLNDQAAKALAKHRGELFLTGLRSLSDQVAESLAKHRGGLCFYLASLSDRAAKALAKHQGILNLPVLTSLSDQAAKALAKHQGSLALGGLTSLSDKAVEFLAKHQGELSLSLTSLSEKAAEALAKHQGLYLTVSCVENLSEKAAEALAKRQGSLLLPLARFSDKAAKALAKHQGFLSLGSFVTSLSNNAVTALAKHQGSLTLYGLTSLSNNAVKAFAKHQGSLRLDGLTSLSEKAAEALAKHQGSLSLWDLTSLSAKAAEALAKHQGSLHLGGLTQTSLSDQAAEALAKHQGELHLGLSNLSEKAAEALAKHEGPLSLDIKYSLSYAAIEAIAKHEGVLSLDFCSLDDAGAEYLAKHEGDLSLNGLYSLSEGVANALAKYKGGLSFGVTNLSDKVAEGLAKHEGDLSLNRLCGLSEEVANALAKHEGDLSLNGLAILSDKGAGALAKHEGDLSLNGLAILSDKGAGVLAKHEGDLSLNGLAILSDKGAGALAKHQGQLHLGCGKLSEKIVQILAKHKRLHWTKVTLPPPSFVF
;
A
#
# COMPACT_ATOMS: atom_id res chain seq x y z
N MET A 1 -35.40 19.58 -7.77
CA MET A 1 -34.02 19.00 -7.73
C MET A 1 -34.08 17.69 -6.97
N LYS A 2 -33.31 16.65 -7.36
CA LYS A 2 -33.30 15.37 -6.64
C LYS A 2 -32.57 15.52 -5.31
N CYS A 3 -33.27 15.34 -4.19
CA CYS A 3 -32.70 15.43 -2.83
C CYS A 3 -32.64 14.03 -2.20
N ILE A 4 -31.58 13.69 -1.52
CA ILE A 4 -31.50 12.50 -0.66
C ILE A 4 -32.28 12.83 0.62
N THR A 5 -33.51 12.28 0.72
CA THR A 5 -34.33 12.37 1.92
C THR A 5 -33.97 11.27 2.91
N LYS A 6 -34.53 11.34 4.10
CA LYS A 6 -34.37 10.30 5.12
C LYS A 6 -34.74 8.91 4.58
N GLU A 7 -35.89 8.78 3.91
CA GLU A 7 -36.40 7.52 3.36
C GLU A 7 -35.48 6.96 2.27
N ILE A 8 -34.90 7.85 1.43
CA ILE A 8 -33.94 7.45 0.40
C ILE A 8 -32.65 6.93 1.04
N ALA A 9 -32.19 7.55 2.11
CA ALA A 9 -31.00 7.10 2.84
C ALA A 9 -31.22 5.75 3.54
N GLU A 10 -32.38 5.56 4.17
CA GLU A 10 -32.77 4.28 4.79
C GLU A 10 -32.86 3.16 3.74
N ARG A 11 -33.49 3.44 2.61
CA ARG A 11 -33.59 2.49 1.51
C ARG A 11 -32.22 2.16 0.90
N PHE A 12 -31.32 3.13 0.77
CA PHE A 12 -29.95 2.91 0.28
C PHE A 12 -29.18 1.94 1.18
N LEU A 13 -29.31 2.05 2.50
CA LEU A 13 -28.66 1.13 3.43
C LEU A 13 -29.22 -0.30 3.34
N ALA A 14 -30.48 -0.46 2.91
CA ALA A 14 -31.13 -1.76 2.79
C ALA A 14 -30.87 -2.46 1.43
N GLU A 15 -30.82 -1.71 0.33
CA GLU A 15 -30.86 -2.25 -1.04
C GLU A 15 -29.68 -1.80 -1.93
N GLU A 16 -28.80 -0.94 -1.47
CA GLU A 16 -27.67 -0.38 -2.23
C GLU A 16 -27.98 -0.01 -3.69
N PHE A 17 -28.55 1.16 -3.92
CA PHE A 17 -28.78 1.67 -5.27
C PHE A 17 -28.00 2.96 -5.54
N ASP A 18 -27.92 3.40 -6.80
CA ASP A 18 -27.14 4.58 -7.19
C ASP A 18 -27.72 5.89 -6.64
N ILE A 19 -27.05 6.47 -5.62
CA ILE A 19 -27.35 7.77 -5.02
C ILE A 19 -26.56 8.93 -5.63
N ARG A 20 -25.63 8.68 -6.55
CA ARG A 20 -24.80 9.71 -7.21
C ARG A 20 -25.59 10.70 -8.07
N LYS A 21 -26.81 10.38 -8.41
CA LYS A 21 -27.74 11.22 -9.20
C LYS A 21 -28.45 12.32 -8.40
N TYR A 22 -28.28 12.33 -7.08
CA TYR A 22 -28.89 13.31 -6.18
C TYR A 22 -27.96 14.49 -5.97
N VAL A 23 -28.52 15.72 -5.98
CA VAL A 23 -27.75 16.97 -5.95
C VAL A 23 -27.82 17.69 -4.61
N GLN A 24 -28.72 17.27 -3.72
CA GLN A 24 -28.90 17.78 -2.37
C GLN A 24 -29.08 16.63 -1.38
N ILE A 25 -28.89 16.89 -0.10
CA ILE A 25 -29.08 15.95 0.99
C ILE A 25 -29.70 16.64 2.19
N GLU A 26 -30.67 16.01 2.83
CA GLU A 26 -31.22 16.43 4.11
C GLU A 26 -30.27 16.09 5.26
N ASP A 27 -30.27 16.92 6.32
CA ASP A 27 -29.43 16.66 7.51
C ASP A 27 -29.72 15.28 8.13
N ALA A 28 -30.99 14.87 8.19
CA ALA A 28 -31.39 13.56 8.72
C ALA A 28 -30.90 12.41 7.85
N ALA A 29 -30.91 12.58 6.50
CA ALA A 29 -30.37 11.60 5.57
C ALA A 29 -28.84 11.46 5.74
N ALA A 30 -28.14 12.56 5.96
CA ALA A 30 -26.70 12.55 6.23
C ALA A 30 -26.34 11.79 7.53
N GLU A 31 -27.17 11.90 8.57
CA GLU A 31 -27.00 11.15 9.82
C GLU A 31 -27.17 9.63 9.62
N ILE A 32 -28.03 9.22 8.70
CA ILE A 32 -28.23 7.82 8.35
C ILE A 32 -27.07 7.29 7.52
N LEU A 33 -26.69 8.03 6.43
CA LEU A 33 -25.58 7.64 5.55
C LEU A 33 -24.23 7.64 6.26
N ALA A 34 -24.08 8.42 7.34
CA ALA A 34 -22.86 8.38 8.17
C ALA A 34 -22.59 7.00 8.79
N LYS A 35 -23.63 6.15 8.92
CA LYS A 35 -23.53 4.78 9.45
C LYS A 35 -23.16 3.75 8.39
N TYR A 36 -23.12 4.15 7.12
CA TYR A 36 -22.77 3.26 6.01
C TYR A 36 -21.32 2.78 6.15
N GLN A 37 -21.11 1.47 6.08
CA GLN A 37 -19.84 0.81 6.39
C GLN A 37 -18.95 0.56 5.15
N TRP A 38 -19.15 1.33 4.08
CA TRP A 38 -18.40 1.23 2.83
C TRP A 38 -18.06 2.63 2.29
N PRO A 39 -17.20 2.75 1.27
CA PRO A 39 -16.93 4.03 0.62
C PRO A 39 -18.22 4.73 0.20
N LEU A 40 -18.44 5.94 0.70
CA LEU A 40 -19.64 6.70 0.47
C LEU A 40 -19.47 7.68 -0.70
N ASN A 41 -20.06 7.34 -1.83
CA ASN A 41 -19.98 8.16 -3.03
C ASN A 41 -21.18 9.08 -3.16
N LEU A 42 -20.99 10.36 -2.85
CA LEU A 42 -21.97 11.44 -2.92
C LEU A 42 -21.56 12.52 -3.95
N ARG A 43 -20.88 12.11 -5.02
CA ARG A 43 -20.35 13.01 -6.05
C ARG A 43 -21.41 13.84 -6.80
N GLY A 44 -22.68 13.53 -6.66
CA GLY A 44 -23.77 14.31 -7.21
C GLY A 44 -24.10 15.59 -6.41
N LEU A 45 -23.73 15.63 -5.12
CA LEU A 45 -24.09 16.75 -4.24
C LEU A 45 -23.38 18.02 -4.67
N THR A 46 -24.16 19.08 -4.94
CA THR A 46 -23.63 20.40 -5.32
C THR A 46 -23.53 21.37 -4.16
N SER A 47 -24.18 21.06 -3.04
CA SER A 47 -24.13 21.84 -1.80
C SER A 47 -24.26 20.93 -0.58
N LEU A 48 -23.73 21.37 0.55
CA LEU A 48 -23.78 20.64 1.81
C LEU A 48 -24.01 21.60 2.97
N SER A 49 -24.97 21.28 3.85
CA SER A 49 -25.17 22.04 5.09
C SER A 49 -24.05 21.74 6.09
N GLU A 50 -23.85 22.64 7.06
CA GLU A 50 -22.90 22.38 8.16
C GLU A 50 -23.30 21.17 9.00
N LYS A 51 -24.61 20.93 9.21
CA LYS A 51 -25.11 19.79 9.97
C LYS A 51 -24.89 18.48 9.22
N ALA A 52 -25.24 18.44 7.93
CA ALA A 52 -24.96 17.28 7.08
C ALA A 52 -23.47 16.97 7.00
N ALA A 53 -22.60 18.00 6.87
CA ALA A 53 -21.15 17.84 6.89
C ALA A 53 -20.64 17.23 8.22
N LYS A 54 -21.17 17.69 9.36
CA LYS A 54 -20.85 17.14 10.68
C LYS A 54 -21.29 15.69 10.84
N ALA A 55 -22.44 15.33 10.24
CA ALA A 55 -22.93 13.95 10.26
C ALA A 55 -22.04 13.05 9.38
N LEU A 56 -21.82 13.43 8.10
CA LEU A 56 -21.03 12.67 7.16
C LEU A 56 -19.55 12.53 7.59
N ALA A 57 -19.02 13.51 8.32
CA ALA A 57 -17.67 13.42 8.87
C ALA A 57 -17.47 12.29 9.88
N LYS A 58 -18.54 11.67 10.41
CA LYS A 58 -18.47 10.48 11.28
C LYS A 58 -18.33 9.19 10.49
N ASN A 59 -18.56 9.21 9.16
CA ASN A 59 -18.28 8.05 8.31
C ASN A 59 -16.79 7.72 8.38
N GLN A 60 -16.47 6.42 8.49
CA GLN A 60 -15.10 5.94 8.70
C GLN A 60 -14.41 5.50 7.38
N TRP A 61 -15.06 5.66 6.25
CA TRP A 61 -14.60 5.23 4.94
C TRP A 61 -14.27 6.42 4.05
N LEU A 62 -13.90 6.13 2.81
CA LEU A 62 -13.76 7.16 1.78
C LEU A 62 -15.05 7.95 1.63
N LEU A 63 -14.97 9.27 1.68
CA LEU A 63 -16.08 10.20 1.44
C LEU A 63 -15.83 10.98 0.16
N ASP A 64 -16.61 10.65 -0.89
CA ASP A 64 -16.54 11.32 -2.19
C ASP A 64 -17.62 12.41 -2.30
N LEU A 65 -17.18 13.66 -2.32
CA LEU A 65 -17.96 14.87 -2.46
C LEU A 65 -17.53 15.69 -3.69
N CYS A 66 -17.17 15.03 -4.78
CA CYS A 66 -16.68 15.69 -6.01
C CYS A 66 -17.65 16.69 -6.62
N GLY A 67 -18.96 16.63 -6.33
CA GLY A 67 -19.94 17.58 -6.84
C GLY A 67 -19.90 18.96 -6.20
N LEU A 68 -19.25 19.11 -5.05
CA LEU A 68 -19.13 20.40 -4.37
C LEU A 68 -18.18 21.32 -5.13
N THR A 69 -18.71 22.39 -5.73
CA THR A 69 -17.89 23.38 -6.47
C THR A 69 -17.36 24.51 -5.58
N SER A 70 -17.94 24.69 -4.39
CA SER A 70 -17.52 25.64 -3.38
C SER A 70 -17.71 25.06 -1.98
N LEU A 71 -16.96 25.56 -1.01
CA LEU A 71 -16.98 25.09 0.37
C LEU A 71 -17.00 26.27 1.33
N SER A 72 -18.02 26.33 2.19
CA SER A 72 -18.02 27.34 3.27
C SER A 72 -17.01 26.96 4.36
N ASP A 73 -16.49 27.95 5.09
CA ASP A 73 -15.52 27.71 6.17
C ASP A 73 -16.06 26.78 7.26
N ASN A 74 -17.37 26.83 7.54
CA ASN A 74 -17.99 25.97 8.54
C ASN A 74 -18.11 24.51 8.07
N VAL A 75 -18.46 24.29 6.80
CA VAL A 75 -18.49 22.96 6.17
C VAL A 75 -17.07 22.39 6.13
N ALA A 76 -16.06 23.19 5.76
CA ALA A 76 -14.66 22.79 5.80
C ALA A 76 -14.21 22.36 7.21
N LYS A 77 -14.59 23.11 8.25
CA LYS A 77 -14.30 22.76 9.67
C LYS A 77 -15.00 21.45 10.09
N ALA A 78 -16.20 21.19 9.56
CA ALA A 78 -16.91 19.96 9.85
C ALA A 78 -16.24 18.76 9.16
N LEU A 79 -15.97 18.87 7.85
CA LEU A 79 -15.32 17.82 7.06
C LEU A 79 -13.88 17.53 7.50
N ALA A 80 -13.18 18.53 8.05
CA ALA A 80 -11.84 18.33 8.64
C ALA A 80 -11.82 17.36 9.82
N LYS A 81 -12.98 17.00 10.37
CA LYS A 81 -13.14 15.98 11.42
C LYS A 81 -13.51 14.60 10.86
N HIS A 82 -13.49 14.44 9.54
CA HIS A 82 -13.79 13.16 8.91
C HIS A 82 -12.85 12.08 9.43
N GLN A 83 -13.43 10.92 9.77
CA GLN A 83 -12.73 9.81 10.42
C GLN A 83 -12.17 8.79 9.42
N GLY A 84 -12.60 8.85 8.16
CA GLY A 84 -12.11 7.97 7.11
C GLY A 84 -10.73 8.39 6.59
N MET A 85 -10.11 7.50 5.82
CA MET A 85 -8.75 7.70 5.28
C MET A 85 -8.67 8.67 4.11
N THR A 86 -9.78 8.90 3.40
CA THR A 86 -9.78 9.67 2.15
C THR A 86 -10.97 10.61 2.09
N LEU A 87 -10.70 11.88 1.85
CA LEU A 87 -11.70 12.91 1.59
C LEU A 87 -11.50 13.47 0.17
N ILE A 88 -12.51 13.29 -0.69
CA ILE A 88 -12.44 13.69 -2.09
C ILE A 88 -13.33 14.93 -2.29
N LEU A 89 -12.70 16.05 -2.67
CA LEU A 89 -13.29 17.36 -2.92
C LEU A 89 -12.83 17.90 -4.29
N GLU A 90 -12.83 17.05 -5.30
CA GLU A 90 -12.28 17.34 -6.63
C GLU A 90 -13.07 18.42 -7.40
N GLY A 91 -14.34 18.66 -7.03
CA GLY A 91 -15.16 19.70 -7.66
C GLY A 91 -14.82 21.12 -7.25
N LEU A 92 -14.06 21.31 -6.15
CA LEU A 92 -13.72 22.62 -5.65
C LEU A 92 -12.83 23.38 -6.62
N THR A 93 -13.30 24.52 -7.15
CA THR A 93 -12.54 25.37 -8.07
C THR A 93 -11.72 26.44 -7.35
N SER A 94 -12.06 26.76 -6.11
CA SER A 94 -11.36 27.70 -5.24
C SER A 94 -11.46 27.29 -3.77
N LEU A 95 -10.55 27.76 -2.95
CA LEU A 95 -10.50 27.47 -1.53
C LEU A 95 -10.15 28.74 -0.75
N SER A 96 -10.98 29.09 0.24
CA SER A 96 -10.68 30.19 1.15
C SER A 96 -9.51 29.85 2.08
N ASP A 97 -8.80 30.87 2.60
CA ASP A 97 -7.71 30.64 3.55
C ASP A 97 -8.18 29.94 4.83
N GLN A 98 -9.41 30.21 5.27
CA GLN A 98 -9.99 29.59 6.46
C GLN A 98 -10.39 28.13 6.19
N ALA A 99 -10.98 27.84 5.02
CA ALA A 99 -11.27 26.47 4.60
C ALA A 99 -9.98 25.65 4.44
N ALA A 100 -8.94 26.22 3.83
CA ALA A 100 -7.62 25.60 3.72
C ALA A 100 -7.02 25.28 5.11
N LYS A 101 -7.11 26.24 6.05
CA LYS A 101 -6.65 26.06 7.43
C LYS A 101 -7.46 25.01 8.21
N ALA A 102 -8.74 24.88 7.89
CA ALA A 102 -9.57 23.84 8.49
C ALA A 102 -9.20 22.46 7.92
N LEU A 103 -9.22 22.30 6.59
CA LEU A 103 -8.91 21.04 5.90
C LEU A 103 -7.49 20.54 6.19
N ALA A 104 -6.53 21.43 6.43
CA ALA A 104 -5.18 21.06 6.83
C ALA A 104 -5.10 20.27 8.15
N ARG A 105 -6.19 20.20 8.94
CA ARG A 105 -6.29 19.41 10.17
C ARG A 105 -6.81 17.99 9.93
N TYR A 106 -7.36 17.74 8.74
CA TYR A 106 -7.79 16.41 8.37
C TYR A 106 -6.56 15.46 8.30
N PRO A 107 -6.60 14.27 8.92
CA PRO A 107 -5.41 13.41 9.01
C PRO A 107 -5.16 12.54 7.79
N GLY A 108 -6.20 12.22 6.99
CA GLY A 108 -6.15 11.30 5.85
C GLY A 108 -5.72 11.95 4.54
N SER A 109 -5.82 11.24 3.43
CA SER A 109 -5.50 11.75 2.09
C SER A 109 -6.56 12.74 1.60
N LEU A 110 -6.14 13.91 1.14
CA LEU A 110 -7.00 15.02 0.72
C LEU A 110 -6.88 15.29 -0.78
N PHE A 111 -7.99 15.09 -1.50
CA PHE A 111 -8.07 15.30 -2.95
C PHE A 111 -8.73 16.66 -3.24
N LEU A 112 -7.93 17.60 -3.72
CA LEU A 112 -8.34 18.95 -4.12
C LEU A 112 -8.02 19.19 -5.61
N CYS A 113 -8.36 18.21 -6.44
CA CYS A 113 -7.96 18.16 -7.83
C CYS A 113 -8.63 19.19 -8.73
N GLY A 114 -9.73 19.83 -8.28
CA GLY A 114 -10.43 20.89 -9.02
C GLY A 114 -9.81 22.29 -8.88
N LEU A 115 -8.91 22.48 -7.91
CA LEU A 115 -8.31 23.79 -7.69
C LEU A 115 -7.42 24.19 -8.86
N SER A 116 -7.81 25.22 -9.62
CA SER A 116 -7.02 25.74 -10.74
C SER A 116 -5.92 26.70 -10.31
N SER A 117 -6.02 27.27 -9.12
CA SER A 117 -5.04 28.16 -8.50
C SER A 117 -5.05 28.03 -6.97
N LEU A 118 -3.95 28.37 -6.35
CA LEU A 118 -3.79 28.39 -4.90
C LEU A 118 -3.03 29.66 -4.50
N ASN A 119 -3.56 30.41 -3.56
CA ASN A 119 -2.86 31.57 -3.02
C ASN A 119 -1.85 31.16 -1.93
N ASP A 120 -0.93 32.06 -1.58
CA ASP A 120 0.14 31.79 -0.63
C ASP A 120 -0.35 31.43 0.78
N GLN A 121 -1.47 32.01 1.23
CA GLN A 121 -1.99 31.77 2.57
C GLN A 121 -2.64 30.39 2.67
N ALA A 122 -3.43 30.01 1.65
CA ALA A 122 -3.99 28.68 1.54
C ALA A 122 -2.88 27.61 1.39
N ALA A 123 -1.82 27.89 0.59
CA ALA A 123 -0.65 27.02 0.47
C ALA A 123 0.08 26.83 1.81
N LYS A 124 0.32 27.90 2.56
CA LYS A 124 0.91 27.85 3.91
C LYS A 124 0.04 27.08 4.91
N ALA A 125 -1.28 27.16 4.74
CA ALA A 125 -2.20 26.39 5.58
C ALA A 125 -2.15 24.91 5.23
N LEU A 126 -2.32 24.55 3.94
CA LEU A 126 -2.27 23.16 3.44
C LEU A 126 -0.92 22.49 3.66
N ALA A 127 0.19 23.25 3.68
CA ALA A 127 1.51 22.71 4.03
C ALA A 127 1.57 22.11 5.46
N LYS A 128 0.60 22.39 6.32
CA LYS A 128 0.48 21.79 7.66
C LYS A 128 -0.32 20.50 7.67
N HIS A 129 -0.98 20.17 6.56
CA HIS A 129 -1.65 18.89 6.38
C HIS A 129 -0.62 17.74 6.52
N ARG A 130 -1.03 16.57 7.03
CA ARG A 130 -0.10 15.48 7.34
C ARG A 130 -0.26 14.27 6.43
N GLY A 131 -1.45 14.09 5.84
CA GLY A 131 -1.74 13.04 4.86
C GLY A 131 -1.21 13.38 3.48
N GLU A 132 -1.55 12.59 2.48
CA GLU A 132 -1.25 12.90 1.08
C GLU A 132 -2.12 14.05 0.57
N LEU A 133 -1.54 14.91 -0.23
CA LEU A 133 -2.21 16.09 -0.78
C LEU A 133 -2.17 16.06 -2.31
N PHE A 134 -3.35 15.85 -2.91
CA PHE A 134 -3.53 15.82 -4.36
C PHE A 134 -4.04 17.17 -4.85
N LEU A 135 -3.19 17.89 -5.58
CA LEU A 135 -3.43 19.23 -6.14
C LEU A 135 -3.32 19.19 -7.68
N THR A 136 -3.91 18.16 -8.30
CA THR A 136 -3.72 17.88 -9.72
C THR A 136 -4.42 18.87 -10.66
N GLY A 137 -5.31 19.73 -10.14
CA GLY A 137 -5.91 20.84 -10.89
C GLY A 137 -4.97 22.03 -11.15
N LEU A 138 -3.94 22.17 -10.33
CA LEU A 138 -2.96 23.23 -10.51
C LEU A 138 -2.13 22.96 -11.77
N ARG A 139 -2.25 23.85 -12.77
CA ARG A 139 -1.51 23.74 -14.05
C ARG A 139 -0.18 24.48 -14.00
N SER A 140 -0.02 25.40 -13.07
CA SER A 140 1.20 26.13 -12.79
C SER A 140 1.36 26.38 -11.29
N LEU A 141 2.58 26.56 -10.85
CA LEU A 141 2.92 26.78 -9.45
C LEU A 141 3.79 28.02 -9.33
N SER A 142 3.37 29.02 -8.56
CA SER A 142 4.23 30.15 -8.25
C SER A 142 5.38 29.72 -7.33
N ASP A 143 6.52 30.39 -7.42
CA ASP A 143 7.68 30.11 -6.58
C ASP A 143 7.33 30.17 -5.08
N GLN A 144 6.47 31.14 -4.70
CA GLN A 144 6.03 31.33 -3.31
C GLN A 144 5.13 30.19 -2.81
N VAL A 145 4.20 29.71 -3.66
CA VAL A 145 3.35 28.54 -3.36
C VAL A 145 4.20 27.27 -3.26
N ALA A 146 5.18 27.10 -4.16
CA ALA A 146 6.14 26.02 -4.11
C ALA A 146 6.95 26.01 -2.79
N GLU A 147 7.45 27.18 -2.36
CA GLU A 147 8.16 27.34 -1.09
C GLU A 147 7.30 27.02 0.13
N SER A 148 6.01 27.34 0.06
CA SER A 148 5.06 27.04 1.12
C SER A 148 4.77 25.54 1.19
N LEU A 149 4.40 24.92 0.05
CA LEU A 149 4.05 23.50 -0.04
C LEU A 149 5.25 22.57 0.18
N ALA A 150 6.48 23.01 -0.11
CA ALA A 150 7.70 22.27 0.20
C ALA A 150 7.86 21.92 1.70
N LYS A 151 7.13 22.61 2.58
CA LYS A 151 7.11 22.32 4.03
C LYS A 151 6.10 21.24 4.41
N HIS A 152 5.30 20.79 3.47
CA HIS A 152 4.39 19.67 3.66
C HIS A 152 5.20 18.38 3.94
N ARG A 153 4.66 17.47 4.75
CA ARG A 153 5.37 16.27 5.19
C ARG A 153 4.83 14.96 4.59
N GLY A 154 3.59 14.97 4.10
CA GLY A 154 2.99 13.86 3.35
C GLY A 154 3.39 13.84 1.89
N GLY A 155 2.78 12.99 1.07
CA GLY A 155 2.96 13.00 -0.38
C GLY A 155 2.34 14.25 -1.03
N LEU A 156 3.00 14.77 -2.06
CA LEU A 156 2.50 15.85 -2.92
C LEU A 156 2.34 15.36 -4.35
N CYS A 157 1.14 15.53 -4.90
CA CYS A 157 0.85 15.21 -6.29
C CYS A 157 0.34 16.45 -7.05
N PHE A 158 1.03 16.81 -8.16
CA PHE A 158 0.70 17.94 -9.02
C PHE A 158 0.68 17.54 -10.49
N TYR A 159 -0.28 18.07 -11.27
CA TYR A 159 -0.33 17.93 -12.72
C TYR A 159 0.23 19.17 -13.43
N LEU A 160 1.46 19.56 -13.07
CA LEU A 160 2.15 20.68 -13.67
C LEU A 160 2.74 20.30 -15.04
N ALA A 161 2.44 21.08 -16.08
CA ALA A 161 3.05 20.88 -17.41
C ALA A 161 4.51 21.34 -17.45
N SER A 162 4.87 22.35 -16.63
CA SER A 162 6.23 22.89 -16.52
C SER A 162 6.52 23.31 -15.07
N LEU A 163 7.80 23.38 -14.73
CA LEU A 163 8.27 23.76 -13.40
C LEU A 163 9.44 24.77 -13.54
N SER A 164 9.33 25.92 -12.87
CA SER A 164 10.43 26.90 -12.84
C SER A 164 11.62 26.36 -12.05
N ASP A 165 12.84 26.83 -12.33
CA ASP A 165 14.04 26.44 -11.57
C ASP A 165 13.93 26.80 -10.07
N ARG A 166 13.25 27.91 -9.76
CA ARG A 166 13.01 28.34 -8.37
C ARG A 166 12.00 27.43 -7.67
N ALA A 167 10.89 27.12 -8.32
CA ALA A 167 9.90 26.18 -7.78
C ALA A 167 10.51 24.78 -7.61
N ALA A 168 11.32 24.30 -8.56
CA ALA A 168 12.07 23.05 -8.44
C ALA A 168 13.02 23.05 -7.22
N LYS A 169 13.76 24.16 -7.03
CA LYS A 169 14.64 24.35 -5.87
C LYS A 169 13.88 24.39 -4.54
N ALA A 170 12.67 24.95 -4.54
CA ALA A 170 11.81 24.96 -3.37
C ALA A 170 11.29 23.54 -3.07
N LEU A 171 10.67 22.86 -4.06
CA LEU A 171 10.13 21.51 -3.91
C LEU A 171 11.19 20.44 -3.58
N ALA A 172 12.45 20.66 -4.01
CA ALA A 172 13.57 19.79 -3.62
C ALA A 172 13.81 19.72 -2.10
N LYS A 173 13.27 20.64 -1.31
CA LYS A 173 13.32 20.63 0.16
C LYS A 173 12.21 19.78 0.80
N HIS A 174 11.23 19.39 0.01
CA HIS A 174 10.17 18.49 0.46
C HIS A 174 10.76 17.13 0.84
N GLN A 175 10.23 16.47 1.87
CA GLN A 175 10.78 15.21 2.39
C GLN A 175 9.91 13.98 2.10
N GLY A 176 8.66 14.19 1.66
CA GLY A 176 7.74 13.11 1.30
C GLY A 176 7.86 12.68 -0.17
N ILE A 177 6.86 11.98 -0.66
CA ILE A 177 6.74 11.61 -2.08
C ILE A 177 6.42 12.88 -2.89
N LEU A 178 7.17 13.15 -3.96
CA LEU A 178 6.89 14.20 -4.93
C LEU A 178 6.52 13.59 -6.28
N ASN A 179 5.25 13.70 -6.64
CA ASN A 179 4.70 13.11 -7.87
C ASN A 179 4.31 14.21 -8.86
N LEU A 180 4.96 14.23 -10.03
CA LEU A 180 4.78 15.17 -11.15
C LEU A 180 4.49 14.39 -12.44
N PRO A 181 3.35 13.69 -12.56
CA PRO A 181 3.12 12.68 -13.60
C PRO A 181 2.86 13.25 -15.00
N VAL A 182 2.60 14.56 -15.13
CA VAL A 182 2.32 15.20 -16.42
C VAL A 182 3.34 16.29 -16.80
N LEU A 183 4.46 16.37 -16.08
CA LEU A 183 5.52 17.33 -16.38
C LEU A 183 6.14 17.00 -17.75
N THR A 184 5.99 17.89 -18.74
CA THR A 184 6.42 17.62 -20.12
C THR A 184 7.85 18.08 -20.41
N SER A 185 8.39 19.00 -19.58
CA SER A 185 9.74 19.53 -19.76
C SER A 185 10.39 19.86 -18.41
N LEU A 186 11.69 19.69 -18.35
CA LEU A 186 12.50 19.98 -17.15
C LEU A 186 13.86 20.54 -17.59
N SER A 187 14.23 21.71 -17.09
CA SER A 187 15.55 22.28 -17.35
C SER A 187 16.64 21.52 -16.61
N ASP A 188 17.89 21.62 -17.07
CA ASP A 188 19.05 21.04 -16.38
C ASP A 188 19.18 21.59 -14.95
N GLN A 189 18.84 22.86 -14.71
CA GLN A 189 18.91 23.47 -13.38
C GLN A 189 17.80 22.93 -12.46
N ALA A 190 16.58 22.78 -12.97
CA ALA A 190 15.48 22.18 -12.23
C ALA A 190 15.79 20.70 -11.92
N ALA A 191 16.33 19.94 -12.87
CA ALA A 191 16.78 18.56 -12.65
C ALA A 191 17.87 18.47 -11.56
N LYS A 192 18.87 19.37 -11.62
CA LYS A 192 19.92 19.49 -10.59
C LYS A 192 19.35 19.84 -9.22
N ALA A 193 18.30 20.64 -9.16
CA ALA A 193 17.64 20.98 -7.91
C ALA A 193 16.86 19.78 -7.36
N LEU A 194 16.00 19.14 -8.17
CA LEU A 194 15.17 18.00 -7.77
C LEU A 194 16.01 16.77 -7.40
N ALA A 195 17.20 16.60 -7.96
CA ALA A 195 18.13 15.55 -7.55
C ALA A 195 18.52 15.60 -6.05
N LYS A 196 18.32 16.74 -5.37
CA LYS A 196 18.56 16.90 -3.93
C LYS A 196 17.36 16.55 -3.06
N HIS A 197 16.22 16.23 -3.68
CA HIS A 197 15.03 15.78 -2.96
C HIS A 197 15.36 14.51 -2.16
N GLN A 198 14.79 14.38 -0.96
CA GLN A 198 15.12 13.25 -0.05
C GLN A 198 14.14 12.08 -0.16
N GLY A 199 12.91 12.32 -0.60
CA GLY A 199 11.85 11.30 -0.75
C GLY A 199 11.83 10.63 -2.11
N SER A 200 10.76 9.89 -2.42
CA SER A 200 10.53 9.32 -3.76
C SER A 200 10.18 10.42 -4.76
N LEU A 201 10.78 10.39 -5.95
CA LEU A 201 10.59 11.36 -7.02
C LEU A 201 10.01 10.68 -8.27
N ALA A 202 8.77 11.02 -8.62
CA ALA A 202 8.12 10.51 -9.82
C ALA A 202 7.91 11.62 -10.85
N LEU A 203 8.48 11.44 -12.05
CA LEU A 203 8.50 12.37 -13.17
C LEU A 203 7.93 11.69 -14.42
N GLY A 204 6.70 11.17 -14.32
CA GLY A 204 6.07 10.30 -15.33
C GLY A 204 5.69 10.96 -16.64
N GLY A 205 5.64 12.29 -16.73
CA GLY A 205 5.26 13.01 -17.95
C GLY A 205 6.43 13.38 -18.87
N LEU A 206 7.65 13.23 -18.39
CA LEU A 206 8.85 13.62 -19.15
C LEU A 206 9.16 12.59 -20.25
N THR A 207 8.77 12.88 -21.47
CA THR A 207 9.05 12.00 -22.63
C THR A 207 10.50 12.12 -23.12
N SER A 208 11.19 13.23 -22.82
CA SER A 208 12.60 13.45 -23.17
C SER A 208 13.30 14.28 -22.10
N LEU A 209 14.57 14.01 -21.90
CA LEU A 209 15.48 14.77 -21.04
C LEU A 209 16.85 14.89 -21.72
N SER A 210 17.57 15.99 -21.43
CA SER A 210 18.97 16.07 -21.81
C SER A 210 19.80 15.05 -21.02
N ASP A 211 20.87 14.53 -21.60
CA ASP A 211 21.81 13.64 -20.88
C ASP A 211 22.27 14.25 -19.56
N LYS A 212 22.49 15.57 -19.54
CA LYS A 212 22.90 16.32 -18.35
C LYS A 212 21.82 16.37 -17.27
N ALA A 213 20.54 16.54 -17.65
CA ALA A 213 19.42 16.45 -16.71
C ALA A 213 19.32 15.05 -16.11
N VAL A 214 19.48 13.99 -16.91
CA VAL A 214 19.52 12.60 -16.44
C VAL A 214 20.71 12.36 -15.52
N GLU A 215 21.91 12.87 -15.84
CA GLU A 215 23.09 12.78 -14.96
C GLU A 215 22.86 13.44 -13.59
N PHE A 216 22.11 14.54 -13.54
CA PHE A 216 21.73 15.16 -12.27
C PHE A 216 20.73 14.29 -11.51
N LEU A 217 19.63 13.86 -12.16
CA LEU A 217 18.59 13.05 -11.53
C LEU A 217 19.12 11.69 -11.04
N ALA A 218 20.08 11.11 -11.75
CA ALA A 218 20.73 9.87 -11.32
C ALA A 218 21.46 9.98 -9.97
N LYS A 219 21.77 11.19 -9.49
CA LYS A 219 22.35 11.45 -8.16
C LYS A 219 21.30 11.52 -7.04
N HIS A 220 20.03 11.44 -7.38
CA HIS A 220 18.96 11.36 -6.40
C HIS A 220 19.14 10.11 -5.52
N GLN A 221 18.89 10.22 -4.21
CA GLN A 221 19.14 9.12 -3.27
C GLN A 221 17.87 8.28 -2.98
N GLY A 222 16.69 8.84 -3.24
CA GLY A 222 15.41 8.14 -3.09
C GLY A 222 15.04 7.30 -4.30
N GLU A 223 13.82 6.81 -4.33
CA GLU A 223 13.25 6.14 -5.51
C GLU A 223 13.09 7.15 -6.66
N LEU A 224 13.41 6.74 -7.87
CA LEU A 224 13.31 7.58 -9.07
C LEU A 224 12.47 6.88 -10.13
N SER A 225 11.41 7.57 -10.59
CA SER A 225 10.58 7.12 -11.71
C SER A 225 10.61 8.17 -12.83
N LEU A 226 10.98 7.74 -14.02
CA LEU A 226 11.06 8.53 -15.26
C LEU A 226 10.24 7.86 -16.35
N SER A 227 9.63 8.65 -17.27
CA SER A 227 8.96 8.13 -18.47
C SER A 227 9.63 8.75 -19.71
N LEU A 228 10.58 8.03 -20.28
CA LEU A 228 11.38 8.50 -21.42
C LEU A 228 11.06 7.66 -22.66
N THR A 229 10.74 8.29 -23.80
CA THR A 229 10.50 7.57 -25.06
C THR A 229 11.78 6.99 -25.66
N SER A 230 12.93 7.58 -25.34
CA SER A 230 14.25 7.10 -25.73
C SER A 230 15.26 7.29 -24.60
N LEU A 231 16.25 6.42 -24.57
CA LEU A 231 17.33 6.46 -23.58
C LEU A 231 18.67 6.39 -24.30
N SER A 232 19.47 7.46 -24.20
CA SER A 232 20.85 7.48 -24.73
C SER A 232 21.76 6.55 -23.92
N GLU A 233 22.88 6.13 -24.48
CA GLU A 233 23.90 5.33 -23.77
C GLU A 233 24.42 6.08 -22.55
N LYS A 234 24.70 7.39 -22.67
CA LYS A 234 25.16 8.24 -21.56
C LYS A 234 24.13 8.35 -20.45
N ALA A 235 22.86 8.54 -20.80
CA ALA A 235 21.77 8.58 -19.82
C ALA A 235 21.63 7.24 -19.10
N ALA A 236 21.72 6.11 -19.83
CA ALA A 236 21.70 4.77 -19.23
C ALA A 236 22.88 4.55 -18.28
N GLU A 237 24.10 4.96 -18.67
CA GLU A 237 25.28 4.89 -17.80
C GLU A 237 25.15 5.74 -16.54
N ALA A 238 24.52 6.91 -16.63
CA ALA A 238 24.25 7.75 -15.48
C ALA A 238 23.22 7.09 -14.55
N LEU A 239 22.11 6.60 -15.08
CA LEU A 239 21.05 5.92 -14.31
C LEU A 239 21.52 4.62 -13.66
N ALA A 240 22.46 3.91 -14.27
CA ALA A 240 23.08 2.73 -13.69
C ALA A 240 23.80 3.02 -12.35
N LYS A 241 24.25 4.26 -12.14
CA LYS A 241 24.91 4.72 -10.91
C LYS A 241 23.95 5.22 -9.83
N HIS A 242 22.64 5.26 -10.12
CA HIS A 242 21.63 5.71 -9.17
C HIS A 242 21.59 4.77 -7.96
N GLN A 243 21.61 5.34 -6.74
CA GLN A 243 21.75 4.61 -5.47
C GLN A 243 20.41 4.26 -4.79
N GLY A 244 19.29 4.85 -5.24
CA GLY A 244 17.97 4.55 -4.68
C GLY A 244 17.58 3.08 -4.86
N LEU A 245 16.72 2.54 -4.02
CA LEU A 245 16.32 1.14 -4.03
C LEU A 245 15.65 0.74 -5.36
N TYR A 246 14.75 1.60 -5.85
CA TYR A 246 14.00 1.39 -7.08
C TYR A 246 14.35 2.45 -8.14
N LEU A 247 14.60 2.00 -9.36
CA LEU A 247 14.67 2.83 -10.56
C LEU A 247 13.64 2.33 -11.57
N THR A 248 12.69 3.19 -11.91
CA THR A 248 11.71 2.93 -12.96
C THR A 248 12.02 3.82 -14.15
N VAL A 249 12.19 3.23 -15.34
CA VAL A 249 12.30 3.95 -16.59
C VAL A 249 11.26 3.39 -17.56
N SER A 250 10.12 4.05 -17.65
CA SER A 250 8.98 3.63 -18.48
C SER A 250 8.95 4.30 -19.84
N CYS A 251 8.10 3.79 -20.71
CA CYS A 251 7.82 4.32 -22.06
C CYS A 251 8.99 4.27 -23.05
N VAL A 252 10.09 3.59 -22.76
CA VAL A 252 11.19 3.41 -23.72
C VAL A 252 10.71 2.50 -24.86
N GLU A 253 10.56 3.07 -26.05
CA GLU A 253 10.09 2.33 -27.23
C GLU A 253 11.12 1.31 -27.71
N ASN A 254 12.41 1.71 -27.72
CA ASN A 254 13.52 0.88 -28.15
C ASN A 254 14.72 1.05 -27.20
N LEU A 255 15.05 0.00 -26.46
CA LEU A 255 16.24 -0.03 -25.63
C LEU A 255 17.43 -0.59 -26.46
N SER A 256 18.46 0.23 -26.67
CA SER A 256 19.68 -0.22 -27.36
C SER A 256 20.43 -1.25 -26.52
N GLU A 257 21.22 -2.12 -27.20
CA GLU A 257 22.07 -3.12 -26.52
C GLU A 257 22.99 -2.46 -25.48
N LYS A 258 23.65 -1.36 -25.84
CA LYS A 258 24.59 -0.65 -24.96
C LYS A 258 23.87 0.02 -23.77
N ALA A 259 22.68 0.60 -23.99
CA ALA A 259 21.88 1.14 -22.89
C ALA A 259 21.41 0.02 -21.93
N ALA A 260 21.02 -1.14 -22.47
CA ALA A 260 20.70 -2.33 -21.68
C ALA A 260 21.92 -2.84 -20.88
N GLU A 261 23.11 -2.89 -21.50
CA GLU A 261 24.36 -3.26 -20.83
C GLU A 261 24.75 -2.28 -19.71
N ALA A 262 24.51 -0.99 -19.93
CA ALA A 262 24.75 0.01 -18.90
C ALA A 262 23.80 -0.18 -17.71
N LEU A 263 22.49 -0.28 -17.96
CA LEU A 263 21.48 -0.46 -16.93
C LEU A 263 21.66 -1.76 -16.15
N ALA A 264 22.10 -2.84 -16.80
CA ALA A 264 22.34 -4.13 -16.16
C ALA A 264 23.42 -4.08 -15.06
N LYS A 265 24.30 -3.08 -15.09
CA LYS A 265 25.34 -2.86 -14.05
C LYS A 265 24.79 -2.24 -12.77
N ARG A 266 23.53 -1.83 -12.75
CA ARG A 266 22.90 -1.23 -11.57
C ARG A 266 22.84 -2.23 -10.41
N GLN A 267 23.01 -1.76 -9.17
CA GLN A 267 22.94 -2.59 -7.95
C GLN A 267 21.51 -2.58 -7.41
N GLY A 268 20.56 -2.06 -7.57
CA GLY A 268 19.21 -2.12 -6.99
C GLY A 268 18.17 -2.67 -7.94
N SER A 269 16.91 -2.54 -7.59
CA SER A 269 15.79 -2.98 -8.41
C SER A 269 15.64 -2.12 -9.67
N LEU A 270 15.43 -2.77 -10.81
CA LEU A 270 15.29 -2.14 -12.13
C LEU A 270 13.91 -2.48 -12.72
N LEU A 271 13.09 -1.45 -12.89
CA LEU A 271 11.76 -1.57 -13.48
C LEU A 271 11.77 -0.88 -14.86
N LEU A 272 11.63 -1.69 -15.88
CA LEU A 272 11.66 -1.27 -17.29
C LEU A 272 10.38 -1.71 -18.00
N PRO A 273 9.25 -1.01 -17.85
CA PRO A 273 8.05 -1.32 -18.61
C PRO A 273 8.25 -0.94 -20.09
N LEU A 274 8.94 -1.83 -20.82
CA LEU A 274 9.31 -1.68 -22.22
C LEU A 274 8.17 -2.13 -23.13
N ALA A 275 7.95 -1.43 -24.23
CA ALA A 275 7.02 -1.89 -25.26
C ALA A 275 7.65 -2.99 -26.14
N ARG A 276 8.92 -2.83 -26.48
CA ARG A 276 9.71 -3.79 -27.27
C ARG A 276 11.19 -3.69 -26.90
N PHE A 277 11.91 -4.79 -27.08
CA PHE A 277 13.37 -4.81 -26.98
C PHE A 277 13.95 -5.99 -27.79
N SER A 278 15.21 -5.86 -28.17
CA SER A 278 15.90 -6.86 -28.99
C SER A 278 16.42 -8.03 -28.15
N ASP A 279 16.70 -9.17 -28.81
CA ASP A 279 17.38 -10.32 -28.18
C ASP A 279 18.71 -9.93 -27.52
N LYS A 280 19.42 -8.99 -28.11
CA LYS A 280 20.68 -8.48 -27.57
C LYS A 280 20.45 -7.68 -26.29
N ALA A 281 19.42 -6.82 -26.24
CA ALA A 281 19.05 -6.10 -25.04
C ALA A 281 18.59 -7.08 -23.93
N ALA A 282 17.81 -8.12 -24.29
CA ALA A 282 17.43 -9.19 -23.34
C ALA A 282 18.66 -9.87 -22.73
N LYS A 283 19.65 -10.22 -23.57
CA LYS A 283 20.91 -10.83 -23.12
C LYS A 283 21.73 -9.92 -22.23
N ALA A 284 21.69 -8.62 -22.48
CA ALA A 284 22.35 -7.63 -21.64
C ALA A 284 21.66 -7.51 -20.29
N LEU A 285 20.31 -7.31 -20.26
CA LEU A 285 19.52 -7.19 -19.04
C LEU A 285 19.57 -8.43 -18.15
N ALA A 286 19.69 -9.62 -18.75
CA ALA A 286 19.85 -10.88 -18.01
C ALA A 286 21.09 -10.92 -17.09
N LYS A 287 22.06 -10.04 -17.30
CA LYS A 287 23.26 -9.91 -16.45
C LYS A 287 23.01 -9.07 -15.18
N HIS A 288 21.86 -8.42 -15.09
CA HIS A 288 21.49 -7.67 -13.87
C HIS A 288 21.41 -8.61 -12.67
N GLN A 289 21.85 -8.15 -11.48
CA GLN A 289 21.92 -9.02 -10.29
C GLN A 289 20.74 -8.85 -9.32
N GLY A 290 19.92 -7.80 -9.52
CA GLY A 290 18.81 -7.48 -8.63
C GLY A 290 17.45 -7.92 -9.15
N PHE A 291 16.39 -7.31 -8.63
CA PHE A 291 15.03 -7.47 -9.15
C PHE A 291 14.92 -6.80 -10.52
N LEU A 292 14.45 -7.53 -11.53
CA LEU A 292 14.20 -7.06 -12.89
C LEU A 292 12.72 -7.21 -13.25
N SER A 293 12.05 -6.11 -13.55
CA SER A 293 10.68 -6.10 -14.07
C SER A 293 10.64 -5.48 -15.45
N LEU A 294 10.05 -6.18 -16.42
CA LEU A 294 9.89 -5.68 -17.80
C LEU A 294 8.47 -5.14 -18.09
N GLY A 295 7.64 -5.04 -17.05
CA GLY A 295 6.32 -4.43 -17.10
C GLY A 295 5.28 -5.21 -17.91
N SER A 296 4.12 -4.57 -18.14
CA SER A 296 2.94 -5.18 -18.75
C SER A 296 2.86 -5.04 -20.28
N PHE A 297 3.74 -4.26 -20.90
CA PHE A 297 3.68 -4.00 -22.34
C PHE A 297 4.36 -5.08 -23.19
N VAL A 298 5.21 -5.93 -22.58
CA VAL A 298 5.87 -7.04 -23.28
C VAL A 298 4.92 -8.22 -23.34
N THR A 299 4.10 -8.30 -24.39
CA THR A 299 3.09 -9.36 -24.56
C THR A 299 3.64 -10.65 -25.17
N SER A 300 4.82 -10.59 -25.79
CA SER A 300 5.49 -11.74 -26.39
C SER A 300 7.01 -11.55 -26.38
N LEU A 301 7.74 -12.65 -26.33
CA LEU A 301 9.20 -12.70 -26.38
C LEU A 301 9.66 -13.72 -27.42
N SER A 302 10.78 -13.40 -28.12
CA SER A 302 11.45 -14.38 -28.95
C SER A 302 12.05 -15.52 -28.10
N ASN A 303 12.27 -16.69 -28.69
CA ASN A 303 12.93 -17.80 -27.99
C ASN A 303 14.34 -17.43 -27.47
N ASN A 304 15.06 -16.57 -28.20
CA ASN A 304 16.39 -16.10 -27.80
C ASN A 304 16.31 -15.17 -26.60
N ALA A 305 15.36 -14.21 -26.61
CA ALA A 305 15.14 -13.31 -25.49
C ALA A 305 14.74 -14.09 -24.21
N VAL A 306 13.83 -15.04 -24.33
CA VAL A 306 13.43 -15.95 -23.23
C VAL A 306 14.64 -16.71 -22.68
N THR A 307 15.41 -17.37 -23.57
CA THR A 307 16.59 -18.14 -23.17
C THR A 307 17.65 -17.29 -22.49
N ALA A 308 17.74 -16.01 -22.88
CA ALA A 308 18.63 -15.06 -22.23
C ALA A 308 18.11 -14.65 -20.84
N LEU A 309 16.84 -14.22 -20.75
CA LEU A 309 16.24 -13.78 -19.50
C LEU A 309 16.14 -14.89 -18.45
N ALA A 310 15.92 -16.14 -18.87
CA ALA A 310 15.92 -17.28 -17.97
C ALA A 310 17.27 -17.52 -17.26
N LYS A 311 18.36 -16.90 -17.73
CA LYS A 311 19.68 -16.94 -17.06
C LYS A 311 19.87 -15.84 -16.02
N HIS A 312 18.91 -14.94 -15.89
CA HIS A 312 18.94 -13.93 -14.84
C HIS A 312 18.98 -14.58 -13.45
N GLN A 313 19.82 -14.07 -12.55
CA GLN A 313 20.04 -14.69 -11.23
C GLN A 313 19.12 -14.11 -10.14
N GLY A 314 18.53 -12.95 -10.37
CA GLY A 314 17.62 -12.30 -9.42
C GLY A 314 16.14 -12.64 -9.67
N SER A 315 15.24 -11.94 -9.00
CA SER A 315 13.80 -12.05 -9.27
C SER A 315 13.45 -11.43 -10.61
N LEU A 316 12.68 -12.15 -11.42
CA LEU A 316 12.24 -11.73 -12.75
C LEU A 316 10.72 -11.61 -12.82
N THR A 317 10.24 -10.46 -13.29
CA THR A 317 8.81 -10.20 -13.44
C THR A 317 8.46 -9.82 -14.88
N LEU A 318 7.49 -10.54 -15.45
CA LEU A 318 7.02 -10.42 -16.84
C LEU A 318 5.49 -10.38 -16.86
N TYR A 319 4.91 -9.27 -16.41
CA TYR A 319 3.44 -9.10 -16.28
C TYR A 319 2.67 -9.13 -17.61
N GLY A 320 3.33 -8.77 -18.73
CA GLY A 320 2.65 -8.63 -20.02
C GLY A 320 2.50 -9.92 -20.82
N LEU A 321 3.22 -10.99 -20.46
CA LEU A 321 3.21 -12.22 -21.24
C LEU A 321 1.88 -12.95 -21.09
N THR A 322 1.07 -12.95 -22.15
CA THR A 322 -0.24 -13.61 -22.17
C THR A 322 -0.18 -15.08 -22.58
N SER A 323 0.93 -15.51 -23.17
CA SER A 323 1.18 -16.89 -23.61
C SER A 323 2.67 -17.23 -23.61
N LEU A 324 2.99 -18.50 -23.47
CA LEU A 324 4.36 -19.01 -23.52
C LEU A 324 4.49 -20.12 -24.57
N SER A 325 5.55 -20.05 -25.38
CA SER A 325 5.94 -21.17 -26.23
C SER A 325 6.51 -22.31 -25.37
N ASN A 326 6.49 -23.54 -25.89
CA ASN A 326 7.10 -24.69 -25.20
C ASN A 326 8.59 -24.47 -24.86
N ASN A 327 9.31 -23.72 -25.71
CA ASN A 327 10.71 -23.38 -25.46
C ASN A 327 10.83 -22.35 -24.32
N ALA A 328 9.93 -21.38 -24.26
CA ALA A 328 9.88 -20.39 -23.19
C ALA A 328 9.64 -21.05 -21.84
N VAL A 329 8.65 -21.93 -21.75
CA VAL A 329 8.34 -22.68 -20.53
C VAL A 329 9.54 -23.48 -20.04
N LYS A 330 10.19 -24.25 -20.93
CA LYS A 330 11.39 -25.03 -20.60
C LYS A 330 12.58 -24.18 -20.17
N ALA A 331 12.71 -22.98 -20.71
CA ALA A 331 13.78 -22.07 -20.33
C ALA A 331 13.51 -21.46 -18.95
N PHE A 332 12.31 -20.94 -18.71
CA PHE A 332 11.94 -20.36 -17.41
C PHE A 332 11.90 -21.38 -16.26
N ALA A 333 11.62 -22.64 -16.56
CA ALA A 333 11.74 -23.72 -15.58
C ALA A 333 13.17 -23.88 -15.00
N LYS A 334 14.18 -23.34 -15.69
CA LYS A 334 15.60 -23.35 -15.24
C LYS A 334 16.04 -22.05 -14.55
N HIS A 335 15.16 -21.06 -14.49
CA HIS A 335 15.46 -19.81 -13.78
C HIS A 335 15.67 -20.07 -12.29
N GLN A 336 16.63 -19.41 -11.65
CA GLN A 336 17.03 -19.69 -10.26
C GLN A 336 16.37 -18.74 -9.24
N GLY A 337 15.91 -17.55 -9.65
CA GLY A 337 15.27 -16.57 -8.77
C GLY A 337 13.75 -16.73 -8.72
N SER A 338 13.05 -15.82 -8.02
CA SER A 338 11.58 -15.77 -8.09
C SER A 338 11.13 -15.39 -9.50
N LEU A 339 10.10 -16.06 -10.01
CA LEU A 339 9.56 -15.86 -11.34
C LEU A 339 8.09 -15.47 -11.27
N ARG A 340 7.77 -14.28 -11.81
CA ARG A 340 6.39 -13.80 -11.94
C ARG A 340 5.98 -13.73 -13.41
N LEU A 341 4.99 -14.52 -13.77
CA LEU A 341 4.39 -14.63 -15.11
C LEU A 341 2.89 -14.31 -15.01
N ASP A 342 2.57 -13.23 -14.32
CA ASP A 342 1.21 -12.90 -13.90
C ASP A 342 0.27 -12.58 -15.08
N GLY A 343 0.78 -12.25 -16.27
CA GLY A 343 -0.04 -12.02 -17.46
C GLY A 343 -0.61 -13.28 -18.12
N LEU A 344 -0.22 -14.48 -17.69
CA LEU A 344 -0.73 -15.74 -18.24
C LEU A 344 -2.16 -16.00 -17.75
N THR A 345 -3.13 -15.98 -18.65
CA THR A 345 -4.54 -16.25 -18.34
C THR A 345 -4.92 -17.73 -18.42
N SER A 346 -4.08 -18.55 -19.07
CA SER A 346 -4.26 -20.00 -19.20
C SER A 346 -2.93 -20.74 -19.19
N LEU A 347 -2.94 -21.99 -18.73
CA LEU A 347 -1.76 -22.84 -18.65
C LEU A 347 -2.08 -24.23 -19.14
N SER A 348 -1.32 -24.73 -20.14
CA SER A 348 -1.45 -26.12 -20.59
C SER A 348 -0.81 -27.09 -19.58
N GLU A 349 -1.27 -28.34 -19.55
CA GLU A 349 -0.71 -29.40 -18.68
C GLU A 349 0.82 -29.53 -18.86
N LYS A 350 1.30 -29.54 -20.11
CA LYS A 350 2.74 -29.60 -20.41
C LYS A 350 3.52 -28.38 -19.90
N ALA A 351 2.90 -27.21 -19.94
CA ALA A 351 3.51 -26.00 -19.40
C ALA A 351 3.56 -26.05 -17.87
N ALA A 352 2.49 -26.52 -17.21
CA ALA A 352 2.46 -26.75 -15.77
C ALA A 352 3.54 -27.74 -15.32
N GLU A 353 3.67 -28.90 -16.01
CA GLU A 353 4.71 -29.90 -15.74
C GLU A 353 6.14 -29.34 -15.86
N ALA A 354 6.36 -28.45 -16.81
CA ALA A 354 7.68 -27.85 -16.97
C ALA A 354 7.95 -26.77 -15.93
N LEU A 355 6.98 -25.84 -15.66
CA LEU A 355 7.14 -24.80 -14.65
C LEU A 355 7.23 -25.35 -13.23
N ALA A 356 6.61 -26.49 -12.95
CA ALA A 356 6.74 -27.17 -11.66
C ALA A 356 8.20 -27.55 -11.30
N LYS A 357 9.11 -27.57 -12.27
CA LYS A 357 10.55 -27.82 -12.06
C LYS A 357 11.33 -26.56 -11.66
N HIS A 358 10.70 -25.41 -11.69
CA HIS A 358 11.29 -24.16 -11.21
C HIS A 358 11.60 -24.26 -9.71
N GLN A 359 12.74 -23.71 -9.25
CA GLN A 359 13.20 -23.88 -7.87
C GLN A 359 12.80 -22.69 -6.95
N GLY A 360 12.54 -21.51 -7.52
CA GLY A 360 12.17 -20.31 -6.74
C GLY A 360 10.67 -20.17 -6.55
N SER A 361 10.22 -19.05 -6.00
CA SER A 361 8.80 -18.69 -5.93
C SER A 361 8.22 -18.51 -7.35
N LEU A 362 7.06 -19.08 -7.63
CA LEU A 362 6.37 -19.02 -8.91
C LEU A 362 5.02 -18.29 -8.76
N SER A 363 4.85 -17.18 -9.47
CA SER A 363 3.59 -16.45 -9.53
C SER A 363 2.96 -16.53 -10.92
N LEU A 364 1.71 -16.97 -10.95
CA LEU A 364 0.82 -17.07 -12.11
C LEU A 364 -0.53 -16.40 -11.75
N TRP A 365 -0.46 -15.14 -11.33
CA TRP A 365 -1.56 -14.45 -10.65
C TRP A 365 -2.82 -14.32 -11.49
N ASP A 366 -2.71 -14.09 -12.81
CA ASP A 366 -3.85 -13.83 -13.70
C ASP A 366 -4.45 -15.11 -14.34
N LEU A 367 -4.05 -16.30 -13.91
CA LEU A 367 -4.67 -17.53 -14.38
C LEU A 367 -6.16 -17.55 -14.05
N THR A 368 -7.00 -17.56 -15.09
CA THR A 368 -8.46 -17.56 -14.90
C THR A 368 -9.06 -18.95 -14.71
N SER A 369 -8.32 -20.01 -15.06
CA SER A 369 -8.73 -21.41 -14.91
C SER A 369 -7.54 -22.34 -14.75
N LEU A 370 -7.75 -23.45 -14.03
CA LEU A 370 -6.74 -24.46 -13.80
C LEU A 370 -7.37 -25.86 -13.91
N SER A 371 -6.88 -26.68 -14.85
CA SER A 371 -7.33 -28.09 -14.94
C SER A 371 -6.75 -28.92 -13.78
N ALA A 372 -7.44 -29.99 -13.39
CA ALA A 372 -6.96 -30.89 -12.33
C ALA A 372 -5.56 -31.46 -12.63
N LYS A 373 -5.25 -31.78 -13.88
CA LYS A 373 -3.92 -32.25 -14.28
C LYS A 373 -2.85 -31.16 -14.20
N ALA A 374 -3.18 -29.93 -14.58
CA ALA A 374 -2.26 -28.81 -14.41
C ALA A 374 -2.03 -28.51 -12.91
N ALA A 375 -3.06 -28.60 -12.08
CA ALA A 375 -2.95 -28.49 -10.62
C ALA A 375 -2.04 -29.60 -10.04
N GLU A 376 -2.23 -30.87 -10.48
CA GLU A 376 -1.37 -31.99 -10.08
C GLU A 376 0.10 -31.80 -10.48
N ALA A 377 0.32 -31.21 -11.66
CA ALA A 377 1.67 -30.89 -12.09
C ALA A 377 2.28 -29.76 -11.23
N LEU A 378 1.56 -28.65 -11.01
CA LEU A 378 2.05 -27.51 -10.21
C LEU A 378 2.24 -27.87 -8.73
N ALA A 379 1.45 -28.79 -8.18
CA ALA A 379 1.61 -29.28 -6.82
C ALA A 379 3.00 -29.91 -6.54
N LYS A 380 3.73 -30.30 -7.58
CA LYS A 380 5.11 -30.81 -7.47
C LYS A 380 6.17 -29.71 -7.38
N HIS A 381 5.76 -28.44 -7.51
CA HIS A 381 6.65 -27.28 -7.35
C HIS A 381 7.17 -27.23 -5.90
N GLN A 382 8.45 -26.84 -5.72
CA GLN A 382 9.09 -26.87 -4.40
C GLN A 382 9.09 -25.48 -3.69
N GLY A 383 8.85 -24.39 -4.42
CA GLY A 383 8.82 -23.03 -3.86
C GLY A 383 7.41 -22.53 -3.55
N SER A 384 7.26 -21.27 -3.15
CA SER A 384 5.93 -20.66 -2.99
C SER A 384 5.19 -20.60 -4.33
N LEU A 385 3.90 -20.94 -4.33
CA LEU A 385 3.04 -20.95 -5.52
C LEU A 385 1.87 -19.99 -5.37
N HIS A 386 1.79 -18.99 -6.26
CA HIS A 386 0.75 -17.95 -6.24
C HIS A 386 -0.15 -18.04 -7.48
N LEU A 387 -1.44 -18.29 -7.26
CA LEU A 387 -2.49 -18.50 -8.27
C LEU A 387 -3.70 -17.59 -7.97
N GLY A 388 -3.49 -16.26 -7.94
CA GLY A 388 -4.48 -15.28 -7.47
C GLY A 388 -5.67 -15.03 -8.40
N GLY A 389 -5.58 -15.36 -9.70
CA GLY A 389 -6.59 -15.01 -10.72
C GLY A 389 -7.74 -15.97 -10.91
N LEU A 390 -7.80 -17.08 -10.18
CA LEU A 390 -8.88 -18.09 -10.30
C LEU A 390 -10.25 -17.58 -9.83
N THR A 391 -10.36 -16.24 -9.61
CA THR A 391 -11.59 -15.55 -9.20
C THR A 391 -12.69 -15.52 -10.27
N GLN A 392 -12.39 -15.92 -11.51
CA GLN A 392 -13.36 -16.00 -12.61
C GLN A 392 -14.13 -17.34 -12.61
N THR A 393 -13.53 -18.39 -12.03
CA THR A 393 -14.09 -19.74 -11.98
C THR A 393 -13.93 -20.33 -10.58
N SER A 394 -14.79 -21.29 -10.21
CA SER A 394 -14.56 -22.06 -8.99
C SER A 394 -13.44 -23.07 -9.20
N LEU A 395 -12.59 -23.24 -8.21
CA LEU A 395 -11.62 -24.34 -8.19
C LEU A 395 -12.37 -25.67 -8.10
N SER A 396 -12.09 -26.62 -9.00
CA SER A 396 -12.70 -27.95 -8.91
C SER A 396 -12.17 -28.72 -7.69
N ASP A 397 -12.99 -29.58 -7.10
CA ASP A 397 -12.58 -30.40 -5.94
C ASP A 397 -11.30 -31.20 -6.24
N GLN A 398 -11.20 -31.75 -7.46
CA GLN A 398 -10.01 -32.50 -7.92
C GLN A 398 -8.75 -31.61 -8.01
N ALA A 399 -8.90 -30.35 -8.45
CA ALA A 399 -7.77 -29.42 -8.49
C ALA A 399 -7.36 -28.99 -7.08
N ALA A 400 -8.32 -28.82 -6.16
CA ALA A 400 -8.06 -28.53 -4.74
C ALA A 400 -7.32 -29.70 -4.07
N GLU A 401 -7.78 -30.97 -4.29
CA GLU A 401 -7.10 -32.18 -3.81
C GLU A 401 -5.67 -32.33 -4.35
N ALA A 402 -5.45 -31.90 -5.59
CA ALA A 402 -4.12 -31.91 -6.19
C ALA A 402 -3.22 -30.84 -5.55
N LEU A 403 -3.70 -29.58 -5.45
CA LEU A 403 -2.93 -28.45 -4.89
C LEU A 403 -2.63 -28.63 -3.40
N ALA A 404 -3.52 -29.29 -2.65
CA ALA A 404 -3.30 -29.61 -1.24
C ALA A 404 -2.02 -30.43 -0.99
N LYS A 405 -1.51 -31.14 -2.00
CA LYS A 405 -0.25 -31.91 -1.92
C LYS A 405 1.01 -31.05 -2.12
N HIS A 406 0.85 -29.78 -2.44
CA HIS A 406 1.96 -28.84 -2.52
C HIS A 406 2.59 -28.67 -1.14
N GLN A 407 3.93 -28.58 -1.05
CA GLN A 407 4.63 -28.53 0.24
C GLN A 407 5.13 -27.12 0.62
N GLY A 408 5.07 -26.16 -0.30
CA GLY A 408 5.45 -24.78 -0.05
C GLY A 408 4.26 -23.90 0.36
N GLU A 409 4.47 -22.62 0.47
CA GLU A 409 3.39 -21.65 0.61
C GLU A 409 2.47 -21.68 -0.61
N LEU A 410 1.16 -21.77 -0.37
CA LEU A 410 0.14 -21.80 -1.42
C LEU A 410 -0.81 -20.61 -1.28
N HIS A 411 -0.84 -19.75 -2.30
CA HIS A 411 -1.74 -18.62 -2.38
C HIS A 411 -2.73 -18.80 -3.54
N LEU A 412 -4.03 -18.77 -3.25
CA LEU A 412 -5.12 -18.96 -4.21
C LEU A 412 -6.09 -17.77 -4.15
N GLY A 413 -6.37 -17.13 -5.29
CA GLY A 413 -7.47 -16.19 -5.42
C GLY A 413 -8.68 -16.88 -6.02
N LEU A 414 -9.79 -16.97 -5.29
CA LEU A 414 -10.96 -17.76 -5.64
C LEU A 414 -12.24 -16.92 -5.65
N SER A 415 -13.19 -17.24 -6.53
CA SER A 415 -14.53 -16.62 -6.45
C SER A 415 -15.31 -17.15 -5.24
N ASN A 416 -15.27 -18.45 -5.06
CA ASN A 416 -15.88 -19.20 -3.96
C ASN A 416 -15.10 -20.51 -3.73
N LEU A 417 -15.44 -21.22 -2.67
CA LEU A 417 -14.84 -22.49 -2.31
C LEU A 417 -15.94 -23.47 -1.89
N SER A 418 -15.99 -24.65 -2.52
CA SER A 418 -16.88 -25.73 -2.11
C SER A 418 -16.42 -26.32 -0.78
N GLU A 419 -17.33 -26.96 -0.03
CA GLU A 419 -16.99 -27.66 1.21
C GLU A 419 -15.90 -28.73 0.96
N LYS A 420 -16.04 -29.55 -0.09
CA LYS A 420 -15.04 -30.58 -0.45
C LYS A 420 -13.68 -29.99 -0.82
N ALA A 421 -13.67 -28.88 -1.57
CA ALA A 421 -12.43 -28.20 -1.89
C ALA A 421 -11.77 -27.59 -0.64
N ALA A 422 -12.56 -27.06 0.30
CA ALA A 422 -12.09 -26.59 1.60
C ALA A 422 -11.51 -27.70 2.44
N GLU A 423 -12.20 -28.87 2.53
CA GLU A 423 -11.69 -30.07 3.21
C GLU A 423 -10.38 -30.59 2.60
N ALA A 424 -10.26 -30.51 1.27
CA ALA A 424 -9.04 -30.89 0.58
C ALA A 424 -7.88 -29.93 0.91
N LEU A 425 -8.11 -28.62 0.77
CA LEU A 425 -7.09 -27.58 1.04
C LEU A 425 -6.69 -27.52 2.52
N ALA A 426 -7.60 -27.85 3.44
CA ALA A 426 -7.28 -27.94 4.87
C ALA A 426 -6.18 -28.97 5.19
N LYS A 427 -5.95 -29.94 4.30
CA LYS A 427 -4.87 -30.95 4.43
C LYS A 427 -3.52 -30.46 3.91
N HIS A 428 -3.44 -29.24 3.40
CA HIS A 428 -2.18 -28.65 2.98
C HIS A 428 -1.25 -28.45 4.18
N GLU A 429 0.02 -28.85 4.07
CA GLU A 429 0.97 -28.83 5.20
C GLU A 429 1.75 -27.50 5.32
N GLY A 430 1.70 -26.64 4.29
CA GLY A 430 2.39 -25.34 4.28
C GLY A 430 1.49 -24.17 4.63
N PRO A 431 2.00 -22.93 4.66
CA PRO A 431 1.18 -21.74 4.78
C PRO A 431 0.15 -21.64 3.65
N LEU A 432 -1.12 -21.43 4.01
CA LEU A 432 -2.23 -21.35 3.07
C LEU A 432 -2.85 -19.94 3.08
N SER A 433 -2.89 -19.30 1.92
CA SER A 433 -3.53 -18.00 1.72
C SER A 433 -4.65 -18.09 0.68
N LEU A 434 -5.85 -17.68 1.06
CA LEU A 434 -7.04 -17.72 0.22
C LEU A 434 -7.67 -16.34 0.11
N ASP A 435 -7.60 -15.73 -1.08
CA ASP A 435 -8.31 -14.50 -1.40
C ASP A 435 -9.70 -14.86 -1.96
N ILE A 436 -10.73 -14.66 -1.16
CA ILE A 436 -12.09 -15.05 -1.50
C ILE A 436 -12.92 -13.83 -1.90
N LYS A 437 -13.31 -13.78 -3.18
CA LYS A 437 -14.07 -12.65 -3.73
C LYS A 437 -15.47 -12.51 -3.12
N TYR A 438 -16.12 -13.63 -2.82
CA TYR A 438 -17.45 -13.70 -2.22
C TYR A 438 -17.40 -14.35 -0.84
N SER A 439 -18.53 -14.40 -0.14
CA SER A 439 -18.61 -15.08 1.16
C SER A 439 -18.47 -16.60 1.02
N LEU A 440 -17.87 -17.23 2.02
CA LEU A 440 -17.83 -18.68 2.15
C LEU A 440 -19.11 -19.20 2.85
N SER A 441 -19.49 -20.44 2.54
CA SER A 441 -20.51 -21.14 3.35
C SER A 441 -19.91 -21.52 4.71
N TYR A 442 -20.76 -21.66 5.73
CA TYR A 442 -20.30 -22.09 7.07
C TYR A 442 -19.59 -23.44 7.03
N ALA A 443 -20.08 -24.39 6.19
CA ALA A 443 -19.42 -25.69 5.99
C ALA A 443 -18.00 -25.52 5.42
N ALA A 444 -17.80 -24.62 4.46
CA ALA A 444 -16.47 -24.34 3.92
C ALA A 444 -15.57 -23.64 4.94
N ILE A 445 -16.10 -22.72 5.77
CA ILE A 445 -15.34 -22.08 6.85
C ILE A 445 -14.93 -23.14 7.89
N GLU A 446 -15.86 -23.99 8.32
CA GLU A 446 -15.58 -25.07 9.28
C GLU A 446 -14.55 -26.07 8.75
N ALA A 447 -14.63 -26.39 7.46
CA ALA A 447 -13.68 -27.30 6.81
C ALA A 447 -12.28 -26.69 6.76
N ILE A 448 -12.13 -25.43 6.30
CA ILE A 448 -10.82 -24.79 6.15
C ILE A 448 -10.20 -24.42 7.50
N ALA A 449 -10.99 -24.18 8.53
CA ALA A 449 -10.50 -23.95 9.89
C ALA A 449 -9.73 -25.15 10.49
N LYS A 450 -9.87 -26.34 9.91
CA LYS A 450 -9.10 -27.55 10.29
C LYS A 450 -7.69 -27.58 9.71
N HIS A 451 -7.31 -26.58 8.90
CA HIS A 451 -5.93 -26.44 8.43
C HIS A 451 -4.98 -26.29 9.62
N GLU A 452 -3.84 -26.99 9.58
CA GLU A 452 -2.81 -26.91 10.62
C GLU A 452 -1.70 -25.96 10.15
N GLY A 453 -1.50 -24.85 10.82
CA GLY A 453 -0.43 -23.89 10.49
C GLY A 453 -0.94 -22.48 10.18
N VAL A 454 -0.20 -21.74 9.37
CA VAL A 454 -0.56 -20.34 9.03
C VAL A 454 -1.69 -20.33 8.00
N LEU A 455 -2.83 -19.76 8.38
CA LEU A 455 -4.00 -19.59 7.51
C LEU A 455 -4.29 -18.10 7.28
N SER A 456 -4.25 -17.65 6.04
CA SER A 456 -4.68 -16.31 5.64
C SER A 456 -5.95 -16.39 4.82
N LEU A 457 -7.01 -15.69 5.28
CA LEU A 457 -8.29 -15.63 4.60
C LEU A 457 -8.65 -14.17 4.32
N ASP A 458 -8.55 -13.78 3.07
CA ASP A 458 -8.91 -12.43 2.62
C ASP A 458 -10.32 -12.45 2.02
N PHE A 459 -11.32 -12.14 2.84
CA PHE A 459 -12.72 -11.93 2.43
C PHE A 459 -13.29 -10.68 3.07
N CYS A 460 -14.28 -10.07 2.41
CA CYS A 460 -14.77 -8.73 2.78
C CYS A 460 -15.62 -8.69 4.06
N SER A 461 -16.23 -9.81 4.46
CA SER A 461 -17.16 -9.85 5.59
C SER A 461 -17.13 -11.20 6.30
N LEU A 462 -17.25 -11.17 7.61
CA LEU A 462 -17.37 -12.33 8.50
C LEU A 462 -18.47 -12.02 9.50
N ASP A 463 -19.37 -12.95 9.73
CA ASP A 463 -20.37 -12.87 10.79
C ASP A 463 -19.95 -13.64 12.04
N ASP A 464 -20.74 -13.52 13.09
CA ASP A 464 -20.44 -14.10 14.39
C ASP A 464 -20.34 -15.64 14.34
N ALA A 465 -21.19 -16.30 13.54
CA ALA A 465 -21.17 -17.75 13.38
C ALA A 465 -19.91 -18.23 12.63
N GLY A 466 -19.53 -17.57 11.53
CA GLY A 466 -18.28 -17.86 10.82
C GLY A 466 -17.06 -17.65 11.71
N ALA A 467 -17.07 -16.62 12.54
CA ALA A 467 -16.00 -16.33 13.49
C ALA A 467 -15.85 -17.44 14.56
N GLU A 468 -16.96 -18.03 15.02
CA GLU A 468 -16.93 -19.16 15.95
C GLU A 468 -16.31 -20.44 15.35
N TYR A 469 -16.49 -20.67 14.03
CA TYR A 469 -15.79 -21.76 13.37
C TYR A 469 -14.29 -21.49 13.25
N LEU A 470 -13.91 -20.27 12.84
CA LEU A 470 -12.49 -19.89 12.72
C LEU A 470 -11.75 -19.86 14.06
N ALA A 471 -12.45 -19.57 15.15
CA ALA A 471 -11.87 -19.62 16.49
C ALA A 471 -11.39 -21.03 16.94
N LYS A 472 -11.72 -22.08 16.16
CA LYS A 472 -11.25 -23.47 16.39
C LYS A 472 -9.95 -23.80 15.63
N HIS A 473 -9.47 -22.90 14.78
CA HIS A 473 -8.23 -23.09 14.03
C HIS A 473 -7.02 -23.22 14.97
N GLU A 474 -6.03 -24.04 14.60
CA GLU A 474 -4.79 -24.25 15.36
C GLU A 474 -3.59 -23.73 14.58
N GLY A 475 -3.13 -22.53 14.80
CA GLY A 475 -2.01 -21.91 14.08
C GLY A 475 -2.12 -20.41 14.13
N ASP A 476 -1.50 -19.67 13.20
CA ASP A 476 -1.70 -18.23 13.06
C ASP A 476 -2.81 -17.94 12.05
N LEU A 477 -3.71 -17.03 12.39
CA LEU A 477 -4.86 -16.66 11.57
C LEU A 477 -4.77 -15.21 11.11
N SER A 478 -4.66 -15.02 9.81
CA SER A 478 -4.71 -13.70 9.17
C SER A 478 -6.05 -13.46 8.49
N LEU A 479 -6.75 -12.40 8.90
CA LEU A 479 -8.02 -11.93 8.37
C LEU A 479 -7.87 -10.51 7.82
N ASN A 480 -6.81 -10.25 7.05
CA ASN A 480 -6.43 -8.92 6.59
C ASN A 480 -7.37 -8.34 5.51
N GLY A 481 -8.26 -9.15 4.94
CA GLY A 481 -9.36 -8.71 4.07
C GLY A 481 -10.52 -8.05 4.82
N LEU A 482 -10.64 -8.29 6.13
CA LEU A 482 -11.67 -7.67 6.94
C LEU A 482 -11.32 -6.21 7.27
N TYR A 483 -12.07 -5.28 6.71
CA TYR A 483 -11.88 -3.84 6.95
C TYR A 483 -12.67 -3.32 8.15
N SER A 484 -13.65 -4.10 8.65
CA SER A 484 -14.45 -3.80 9.84
C SER A 484 -14.79 -5.08 10.60
N LEU A 485 -15.02 -4.96 11.89
CA LEU A 485 -15.41 -6.05 12.78
C LEU A 485 -16.69 -5.68 13.54
N SER A 486 -17.60 -6.65 13.75
CA SER A 486 -18.68 -6.54 14.72
C SER A 486 -18.15 -6.85 16.14
N GLU A 487 -18.90 -6.44 17.15
CA GLU A 487 -18.62 -6.81 18.55
C GLU A 487 -18.71 -8.34 18.74
N GLY A 488 -19.66 -9.01 18.05
CA GLY A 488 -19.82 -10.46 18.10
C GLY A 488 -18.62 -11.20 17.51
N VAL A 489 -18.15 -10.79 16.31
CA VAL A 489 -16.94 -11.36 15.68
C VAL A 489 -15.72 -11.16 16.58
N ALA A 490 -15.52 -9.98 17.15
CA ALA A 490 -14.38 -9.73 18.04
C ALA A 490 -14.42 -10.64 19.30
N ASN A 491 -15.61 -10.80 19.91
CA ASN A 491 -15.76 -11.68 21.07
C ASN A 491 -15.64 -13.18 20.73
N ALA A 492 -16.06 -13.60 19.51
CA ALA A 492 -15.89 -14.98 19.07
C ALA A 492 -14.39 -15.30 18.86
N LEU A 493 -13.67 -14.42 18.13
CA LEU A 493 -12.24 -14.58 17.86
C LEU A 493 -11.35 -14.32 19.06
N ALA A 494 -11.84 -13.64 20.11
CA ALA A 494 -11.10 -13.53 21.38
C ALA A 494 -10.82 -14.87 22.05
N LYS A 495 -11.59 -15.94 21.71
CA LYS A 495 -11.38 -17.30 22.21
C LYS A 495 -10.26 -18.05 21.47
N TYR A 496 -9.82 -17.51 20.36
CA TYR A 496 -8.74 -18.07 19.55
C TYR A 496 -7.39 -17.95 20.28
N LYS A 497 -6.50 -18.92 20.12
CA LYS A 497 -5.25 -18.99 20.91
C LYS A 497 -3.98 -18.67 20.13
N GLY A 498 -4.01 -18.73 18.80
CA GLY A 498 -2.85 -18.42 17.94
C GLY A 498 -2.71 -16.93 17.68
N GLY A 499 -1.71 -16.54 16.91
CA GLY A 499 -1.54 -15.16 16.46
C GLY A 499 -2.67 -14.71 15.53
N LEU A 500 -3.22 -13.52 15.74
CA LEU A 500 -4.40 -12.99 15.05
C LEU A 500 -4.10 -11.66 14.37
N SER A 501 -4.35 -11.58 13.06
CA SER A 501 -4.11 -10.39 12.25
C SER A 501 -5.36 -9.91 11.53
N PHE A 502 -5.62 -8.59 11.57
CA PHE A 502 -6.75 -7.96 10.90
C PHE A 502 -6.34 -6.78 10.03
N GLY A 503 -7.06 -6.62 8.89
CA GLY A 503 -6.92 -5.48 8.01
C GLY A 503 -7.76 -4.26 8.38
N VAL A 504 -8.30 -4.20 9.59
CA VAL A 504 -9.16 -3.11 10.04
C VAL A 504 -8.43 -1.77 10.05
N THR A 505 -9.11 -0.74 9.57
CA THR A 505 -8.57 0.62 9.54
C THR A 505 -9.01 1.46 10.72
N ASN A 506 -10.10 1.07 11.37
CA ASN A 506 -10.67 1.69 12.57
C ASN A 506 -11.29 0.63 13.48
N LEU A 507 -11.36 0.93 14.76
CA LEU A 507 -12.01 0.10 15.79
C LEU A 507 -12.98 0.94 16.61
N SER A 508 -14.13 0.36 16.97
CA SER A 508 -14.97 0.89 18.06
C SER A 508 -14.42 0.44 19.41
N ASP A 509 -14.77 1.17 20.46
CA ASP A 509 -14.33 0.86 21.83
C ASP A 509 -14.70 -0.58 22.22
N LYS A 510 -15.93 -1.01 21.91
CA LYS A 510 -16.43 -2.37 22.22
C LYS A 510 -15.71 -3.47 21.45
N VAL A 511 -15.37 -3.23 20.18
CA VAL A 511 -14.58 -4.18 19.37
C VAL A 511 -13.17 -4.30 19.96
N ALA A 512 -12.56 -3.17 20.34
CA ALA A 512 -11.24 -3.17 20.97
C ALA A 512 -11.25 -3.90 22.32
N GLU A 513 -12.32 -3.71 23.14
CA GLU A 513 -12.53 -4.45 24.39
C GLU A 513 -12.72 -5.96 24.16
N GLY A 514 -13.37 -6.34 23.04
CA GLY A 514 -13.50 -7.74 22.65
C GLY A 514 -12.14 -8.34 22.28
N LEU A 515 -11.40 -7.69 21.38
CA LEU A 515 -10.09 -8.15 20.93
C LEU A 515 -9.03 -8.17 22.04
N ALA A 516 -9.12 -7.26 23.01
CA ALA A 516 -8.19 -7.22 24.15
C ALA A 516 -8.25 -8.46 25.04
N LYS A 517 -9.30 -9.31 24.93
CA LYS A 517 -9.42 -10.58 25.65
C LYS A 517 -8.71 -11.73 24.96
N HIS A 518 -8.20 -11.50 23.74
CA HIS A 518 -7.40 -12.49 23.01
C HIS A 518 -6.06 -12.71 23.74
N GLU A 519 -5.63 -13.96 23.88
CA GLU A 519 -4.42 -14.34 24.63
C GLU A 519 -3.16 -14.41 23.75
N GLY A 520 -3.29 -14.62 22.41
CA GLY A 520 -2.18 -14.70 21.48
C GLY A 520 -1.75 -13.32 20.93
N ASP A 521 -0.79 -13.27 20.04
CA ASP A 521 -0.33 -12.02 19.41
C ASP A 521 -1.43 -11.37 18.57
N LEU A 522 -1.55 -10.04 18.65
CA LEU A 522 -2.55 -9.27 17.93
C LEU A 522 -1.93 -8.26 16.96
N SER A 523 -2.20 -8.43 15.68
CA SER A 523 -1.74 -7.53 14.63
C SER A 523 -2.89 -6.71 14.03
N LEU A 524 -2.81 -5.38 14.16
CA LEU A 524 -3.75 -4.39 13.64
C LEU A 524 -3.00 -3.39 12.74
N ASN A 525 -2.21 -3.91 11.81
CA ASN A 525 -1.22 -3.14 11.05
C ASN A 525 -1.82 -2.22 9.98
N ARG A 526 -3.14 -2.22 9.76
CA ARG A 526 -3.84 -1.24 8.91
C ARG A 526 -4.62 -0.21 9.71
N LEU A 527 -4.59 -0.26 11.04
CA LEU A 527 -5.25 0.72 11.89
C LEU A 527 -4.59 2.09 11.70
N CYS A 528 -5.36 3.08 11.19
CA CYS A 528 -4.83 4.39 10.82
C CYS A 528 -5.01 5.44 11.90
N GLY A 529 -5.95 5.24 12.81
CA GLY A 529 -6.28 6.13 13.91
C GLY A 529 -6.53 5.37 15.20
N LEU A 530 -6.21 5.98 16.33
CA LEU A 530 -6.37 5.39 17.66
C LEU A 530 -6.98 6.44 18.59
N SER A 531 -8.23 6.19 19.07
CA SER A 531 -8.83 6.98 20.15
C SER A 531 -8.17 6.65 21.49
N GLU A 532 -8.38 7.48 22.50
CA GLU A 532 -7.88 7.21 23.85
C GLU A 532 -8.55 5.95 24.45
N GLU A 533 -9.84 5.79 24.18
CA GLU A 533 -10.66 4.66 24.65
C GLU A 533 -10.19 3.34 24.04
N VAL A 534 -10.01 3.31 22.71
CA VAL A 534 -9.48 2.13 21.99
C VAL A 534 -8.05 1.81 22.46
N ALA A 535 -7.19 2.83 22.66
CA ALA A 535 -5.84 2.62 23.19
C ALA A 535 -5.84 2.01 24.59
N ASN A 536 -6.74 2.49 25.47
CA ASN A 536 -6.88 1.93 26.82
C ASN A 536 -7.46 0.50 26.82
N ALA A 537 -8.32 0.18 25.85
CA ALA A 537 -8.83 -1.18 25.70
C ALA A 537 -7.72 -2.13 25.23
N LEU A 538 -7.01 -1.77 24.12
CA LEU A 538 -5.93 -2.59 23.55
C LEU A 538 -4.73 -2.74 24.50
N ALA A 539 -4.47 -1.76 25.35
CA ALA A 539 -3.41 -1.86 26.35
C ALA A 539 -3.62 -2.96 27.42
N LYS A 540 -4.84 -3.53 27.51
CA LYS A 540 -5.16 -4.67 28.40
C LYS A 540 -4.90 -6.02 27.73
N HIS A 541 -4.54 -6.03 26.44
CA HIS A 541 -4.18 -7.25 25.74
C HIS A 541 -2.88 -7.82 26.34
N GLU A 542 -2.80 -9.14 26.50
CA GLU A 542 -1.67 -9.80 27.18
C GLU A 542 -0.56 -10.23 26.23
N GLY A 543 -0.87 -10.57 24.96
CA GLY A 543 0.11 -10.96 23.93
C GLY A 543 0.80 -9.75 23.29
N ASP A 544 1.67 -9.99 22.32
CA ASP A 544 2.34 -8.91 21.57
C ASP A 544 1.35 -8.11 20.73
N LEU A 545 1.52 -6.78 20.68
CA LEU A 545 0.63 -5.88 19.98
C LEU A 545 1.34 -5.13 18.83
N SER A 546 0.87 -5.36 17.62
CA SER A 546 1.39 -4.69 16.42
C SER A 546 0.39 -3.69 15.84
N LEU A 547 0.76 -2.41 15.83
CA LEU A 547 -0.02 -1.26 15.37
C LEU A 547 0.76 -0.46 14.31
N ASN A 548 1.38 -1.15 13.37
CA ASN A 548 2.30 -0.54 12.39
C ASN A 548 1.62 0.36 11.33
N GLY A 549 0.28 0.39 11.28
CA GLY A 549 -0.49 1.32 10.43
C GLY A 549 -0.58 2.74 10.98
N LEU A 550 -0.32 2.93 12.27
CA LEU A 550 -0.44 4.24 12.91
C LEU A 550 0.66 5.18 12.44
N ALA A 551 0.30 6.17 11.63
CA ALA A 551 1.22 7.23 11.23
C ALA A 551 1.42 8.30 12.33
N ILE A 552 0.43 8.45 13.21
CA ILE A 552 0.38 9.46 14.28
C ILE A 552 -0.20 8.81 15.54
N LEU A 553 0.41 9.11 16.68
CA LEU A 553 -0.06 8.71 18.00
C LEU A 553 -0.20 9.94 18.89
N SER A 554 -1.37 10.12 19.52
CA SER A 554 -1.59 11.18 20.50
C SER A 554 -0.82 10.91 21.80
N ASP A 555 -0.52 11.95 22.56
CA ASP A 555 0.14 11.79 23.88
C ASP A 555 -0.68 10.93 24.84
N LYS A 556 -2.01 10.99 24.76
CA LYS A 556 -2.93 10.18 25.57
C LYS A 556 -2.91 8.73 25.10
N GLY A 557 -2.99 8.49 23.78
CA GLY A 557 -2.86 7.15 23.21
C GLY A 557 -1.51 6.50 23.53
N ALA A 558 -0.41 7.28 23.45
CA ALA A 558 0.91 6.82 23.86
C ALA A 558 0.95 6.45 25.36
N GLY A 559 0.29 7.26 26.23
CA GLY A 559 0.21 6.99 27.66
C GLY A 559 -0.67 5.78 28.01
N ALA A 560 -1.68 5.46 27.19
CA ALA A 560 -2.47 4.26 27.31
C ALA A 560 -1.66 3.02 26.89
N LEU A 561 -1.08 3.03 25.69
CA LEU A 561 -0.29 1.91 25.15
C LEU A 561 0.98 1.61 25.98
N ALA A 562 1.56 2.61 26.63
CA ALA A 562 2.71 2.40 27.51
C ALA A 562 2.41 1.47 28.72
N LYS A 563 1.13 1.15 28.99
CA LYS A 563 0.71 0.23 30.05
C LYS A 563 0.54 -1.21 29.55
N HIS A 564 0.69 -1.42 28.24
CA HIS A 564 0.67 -2.76 27.65
C HIS A 564 1.85 -3.57 28.19
N GLU A 565 1.66 -4.85 28.49
CA GLU A 565 2.68 -5.70 29.12
C GLU A 565 3.52 -6.46 28.10
N GLY A 566 2.96 -6.86 26.94
CA GLY A 566 3.67 -7.53 25.83
C GLY A 566 4.52 -6.58 25.00
N ASP A 567 5.17 -7.09 23.96
CA ASP A 567 5.94 -6.28 23.03
C ASP A 567 5.05 -5.35 22.20
N LEU A 568 5.52 -4.13 21.94
CA LEU A 568 4.75 -3.11 21.22
C LEU A 568 5.44 -2.66 19.93
N SER A 569 4.78 -2.93 18.81
CA SER A 569 5.27 -2.51 17.49
C SER A 569 4.46 -1.33 16.93
N LEU A 570 5.14 -0.20 16.70
CA LEU A 570 4.61 1.07 16.21
C LEU A 570 5.44 1.57 15.01
N ASN A 571 5.80 0.68 14.10
CA ASN A 571 6.74 0.97 13.00
C ASN A 571 6.21 1.95 11.94
N GLY A 572 4.90 2.25 11.93
CA GLY A 572 4.30 3.27 11.07
C GLY A 572 4.49 4.71 11.56
N LEU A 573 4.84 4.90 12.84
CA LEU A 573 4.99 6.24 13.38
C LEU A 573 6.17 6.97 12.74
N ALA A 574 5.87 8.03 12.00
CA ALA A 574 6.90 8.89 11.43
C ALA A 574 7.36 9.98 12.40
N ILE A 575 6.50 10.40 13.33
CA ILE A 575 6.72 11.51 14.27
C ILE A 575 6.25 11.10 15.65
N LEU A 576 7.05 11.40 16.66
CA LEU A 576 6.70 11.21 18.06
C LEU A 576 6.96 12.51 18.84
N SER A 577 5.97 12.94 19.64
CA SER A 577 6.12 14.12 20.50
C SER A 577 7.04 13.82 21.69
N ASP A 578 7.59 14.86 22.32
CA ASP A 578 8.42 14.72 23.54
C ASP A 578 7.68 14.00 24.67
N LYS A 579 6.40 14.33 24.82
CA LYS A 579 5.55 13.74 25.85
C LYS A 579 5.21 12.31 25.51
N GLY A 580 4.86 12.03 24.23
CA GLY A 580 4.63 10.66 23.75
C GLY A 580 5.88 9.78 23.91
N ALA A 581 7.06 10.29 23.55
CA ALA A 581 8.32 9.58 23.76
C ALA A 581 8.61 9.31 25.25
N GLY A 582 8.30 10.32 26.13
CA GLY A 582 8.52 10.20 27.55
C GLY A 582 7.59 9.19 28.24
N VAL A 583 6.36 8.99 27.72
CA VAL A 583 5.46 7.98 28.28
C VAL A 583 5.71 6.60 27.69
N LEU A 584 5.99 6.48 26.37
CA LEU A 584 6.35 5.20 25.75
C LEU A 584 7.67 4.62 26.29
N ALA A 585 8.60 5.48 26.70
CA ALA A 585 9.84 5.02 27.35
C ALA A 585 9.60 4.27 28.67
N LYS A 586 8.38 4.32 29.25
CA LYS A 586 8.00 3.59 30.47
C LYS A 586 7.38 2.22 30.16
N HIS A 587 7.15 1.92 28.90
CA HIS A 587 6.71 0.59 28.49
C HIS A 587 7.73 -0.47 28.93
N GLU A 588 7.29 -1.61 29.42
CA GLU A 588 8.18 -2.63 30.02
C GLU A 588 8.66 -3.65 28.97
N GLY A 589 7.84 -3.99 27.95
CA GLY A 589 8.19 -4.89 26.86
C GLY A 589 9.13 -4.24 25.82
N ASP A 590 9.47 -4.96 24.77
CA ASP A 590 10.27 -4.44 23.66
C ASP A 590 9.46 -3.42 22.84
N LEU A 591 10.12 -2.34 22.39
CA LEU A 591 9.48 -1.25 21.66
C LEU A 591 10.07 -1.08 20.26
N SER A 592 9.23 -1.23 19.24
CA SER A 592 9.65 -1.10 17.84
C SER A 592 9.09 0.18 17.20
N LEU A 593 9.97 1.07 16.74
CA LEU A 593 9.70 2.39 16.16
C LEU A 593 10.51 2.60 14.86
N ASN A 594 10.57 1.59 13.99
CA ASN A 594 11.43 1.60 12.80
C ASN A 594 11.07 2.67 11.75
N GLY A 595 9.83 3.18 11.77
CA GLY A 595 9.37 4.24 10.88
C GLY A 595 9.74 5.66 11.30
N LEU A 596 10.24 5.82 12.54
CA LEU A 596 10.45 7.12 13.14
C LEU A 596 11.49 7.95 12.38
N ALA A 597 11.03 9.09 11.84
CA ALA A 597 11.85 10.00 11.05
C ALA A 597 12.11 11.33 11.77
N ILE A 598 11.19 11.74 12.65
CA ILE A 598 11.25 13.01 13.38
C ILE A 598 11.11 12.77 14.87
N LEU A 599 12.18 13.08 15.57
CA LEU A 599 12.29 13.02 17.03
C LEU A 599 13.11 14.20 17.52
N SER A 600 12.73 14.83 18.62
CA SER A 600 13.52 15.88 19.24
C SER A 600 14.63 15.30 20.12
N ASP A 601 15.62 16.13 20.49
CA ASP A 601 16.68 15.75 21.45
C ASP A 601 16.09 15.28 22.79
N LYS A 602 15.01 15.94 23.25
CA LYS A 602 14.31 15.59 24.50
C LYS A 602 13.57 14.27 24.38
N GLY A 603 12.88 14.04 23.25
CA GLY A 603 12.22 12.77 22.96
C GLY A 603 13.23 11.62 22.85
N ALA A 604 14.35 11.83 22.17
CA ALA A 604 15.45 10.86 22.08
C ALA A 604 16.04 10.53 23.46
N GLY A 605 16.28 11.57 24.28
CA GLY A 605 16.75 11.39 25.66
C GLY A 605 15.77 10.65 26.58
N ALA A 606 14.47 10.73 26.27
CA ALA A 606 13.45 9.97 26.97
C ALA A 606 13.48 8.49 26.53
N LEU A 607 13.43 8.21 25.20
CA LEU A 607 13.49 6.85 24.67
C LEU A 607 14.79 6.10 25.04
N ALA A 608 15.90 6.83 25.15
CA ALA A 608 17.17 6.24 25.61
C ALA A 608 17.12 5.67 27.05
N LYS A 609 16.05 5.93 27.81
CA LYS A 609 15.81 5.40 29.17
C LYS A 609 14.87 4.19 29.18
N HIS A 610 14.35 3.79 28.02
CA HIS A 610 13.52 2.58 27.92
C HIS A 610 14.26 1.34 28.43
N GLN A 611 13.59 0.41 29.08
CA GLN A 611 14.24 -0.75 29.73
C GLN A 611 14.29 -1.98 28.82
N GLY A 612 13.29 -2.18 27.98
CA GLY A 612 13.23 -3.26 26.97
C GLY A 612 14.16 -3.02 25.80
N GLN A 613 14.13 -3.86 24.78
CA GLN A 613 14.84 -3.60 23.51
C GLN A 613 14.15 -2.44 22.76
N LEU A 614 14.95 -1.58 22.17
CA LEU A 614 14.46 -0.48 21.34
C LEU A 614 14.90 -0.68 19.89
N HIS A 615 13.93 -0.89 18.99
CA HIS A 615 14.16 -1.07 17.57
C HIS A 615 13.89 0.21 16.81
N LEU A 616 14.88 0.70 16.06
CA LEU A 616 14.80 1.93 15.28
C LEU A 616 15.32 1.70 13.85
N GLY A 617 14.69 2.36 12.87
CA GLY A 617 15.11 2.30 11.47
C GLY A 617 16.36 3.12 11.18
N CYS A 618 17.31 2.52 10.47
CA CYS A 618 18.53 3.23 10.03
C CYS A 618 18.22 4.32 9.00
N GLY A 619 18.82 5.49 9.16
CA GLY A 619 18.97 6.49 8.09
C GLY A 619 17.91 7.58 8.03
N LYS A 620 16.90 7.61 8.92
CA LYS A 620 15.88 8.67 8.97
C LYS A 620 16.13 9.74 10.04
N LEU A 621 16.87 9.41 11.10
CA LEU A 621 17.14 10.32 12.22
C LEU A 621 18.48 11.07 12.03
N SER A 622 18.57 12.29 12.57
CA SER A 622 19.82 13.07 12.52
C SER A 622 20.94 12.42 13.34
N GLU A 623 22.21 12.67 12.98
CA GLU A 623 23.39 12.14 13.72
C GLU A 623 23.34 12.45 15.22
N LYS A 624 22.89 13.67 15.58
CA LYS A 624 22.74 14.08 16.98
C LYS A 624 21.75 13.20 17.75
N ILE A 625 20.59 12.90 17.13
CA ILE A 625 19.59 12.02 17.71
C ILE A 625 20.12 10.60 17.85
N VAL A 626 20.83 10.10 16.83
CA VAL A 626 21.48 8.79 16.85
C VAL A 626 22.49 8.69 18.03
N GLN A 627 23.30 9.74 18.25
CA GLN A 627 24.25 9.79 19.38
C GLN A 627 23.55 9.78 20.75
N ILE A 628 22.39 10.45 20.87
CA ILE A 628 21.61 10.43 22.12
C ILE A 628 21.03 9.03 22.35
N LEU A 629 20.46 8.41 21.32
CA LEU A 629 19.85 7.08 21.39
C LEU A 629 20.91 5.97 21.59
N ALA A 630 22.14 6.15 21.11
CA ALA A 630 23.23 5.21 21.32
C ALA A 630 23.58 4.97 22.82
N LYS A 631 23.04 5.78 23.73
CA LYS A 631 23.13 5.56 25.19
C LYS A 631 22.20 4.44 25.68
N HIS A 632 21.27 4.01 24.87
CA HIS A 632 20.35 2.92 25.21
C HIS A 632 21.10 1.58 25.18
N LYS A 633 20.98 0.78 26.26
CA LYS A 633 21.78 -0.45 26.45
C LYS A 633 21.39 -1.59 25.49
N ARG A 634 20.15 -1.62 24.99
CA ARG A 634 19.58 -2.67 24.12
C ARG A 634 19.01 -2.06 22.84
N LEU A 635 19.79 -1.21 22.15
CA LEU A 635 19.40 -0.56 20.92
C LEU A 635 19.70 -1.45 19.71
N HIS A 636 18.67 -1.68 18.88
CA HIS A 636 18.79 -2.39 17.61
C HIS A 636 18.47 -1.46 16.44
N TRP A 637 19.41 -1.36 15.50
CA TRP A 637 19.21 -0.65 14.24
C TRP A 637 18.80 -1.62 13.15
N THR A 638 17.57 -1.49 12.65
CA THR A 638 17.09 -2.29 11.52
C THR A 638 17.34 -1.55 10.21
N LYS A 639 17.86 -2.26 9.20
CA LYS A 639 17.79 -1.78 7.81
C LYS A 639 16.32 -1.80 7.40
N VAL A 640 15.74 -0.63 7.17
CA VAL A 640 14.36 -0.53 6.66
C VAL A 640 14.39 -0.96 5.18
N THR A 641 14.08 -2.22 4.92
CA THR A 641 13.66 -2.66 3.59
C THR A 641 12.18 -2.31 3.47
N LEU A 642 11.86 -1.21 2.78
CA LEU A 642 10.48 -0.90 2.46
C LEU A 642 9.96 -2.00 1.52
N PRO A 643 8.72 -2.50 1.73
CA PRO A 643 8.09 -3.35 0.74
C PRO A 643 8.00 -2.59 -0.60
N PRO A 644 8.02 -3.28 -1.73
CA PRO A 644 7.86 -2.63 -3.03
C PRO A 644 6.57 -1.80 -3.01
N PRO A 645 6.60 -0.56 -3.51
CA PRO A 645 5.40 0.25 -3.56
C PRO A 645 4.34 -0.51 -4.35
N SER A 646 3.19 -0.74 -3.74
CA SER A 646 2.00 -1.19 -4.45
C SER A 646 1.54 -0.03 -5.32
N PHE A 647 2.05 0.04 -6.55
CA PHE A 647 1.48 0.93 -7.54
C PHE A 647 0.08 0.40 -7.90
N VAL A 648 -0.94 0.95 -7.25
CA VAL A 648 -2.30 0.89 -7.76
C VAL A 648 -2.34 1.91 -8.89
N PHE A 649 -2.36 1.43 -10.14
CA PHE A 649 -2.67 2.23 -11.33
C PHE A 649 -4.18 2.44 -11.44
#